data_64a34dc798e3c5a3a2a172af581fffcf
#
_entry.id   64a34dc798e3c5a3a2a172af581fffcf
#
_cell.length_a   1.000
_cell.length_b   1.000
_cell.length_c   1.000
_cell.angle_alpha   90.00
_cell.angle_beta   90.00
_cell.angle_gamma   90.00
#
_symmetry.space_group_name_H-M   'P 1'
#
loop_
_entity.id
_entity.type
_entity.pdbx_description
1 polymer ?
#
loop_
_entity_poly.entity_id
_entity_poly.type
_entity_poly.pdbx_seq_one_letter_code
_entity_poly.pdbx_strand_id
1 'polypeptide(L)'
;MKKLFIIPLFFLFLSFSASAQTDLHTKNKKAIKYYALAESYIQGRQFDPAIEALENALKEDNQFIDAYFKLGSIYMLYAKNSIAKKYYMKGADLDTNNVKSATAYFIVGEISIKEGDYATAKKYFQYVMNVKPNNKKLTDKAPKYMETCIFAVEAMKHPVAFKPVILPNNINNSFVQAYPVVTADRKTLLYTVRSGQKSTDDENIFTSKWENGKWATPYSISTTINTKYNEGASSMSADGKTIVFASCNRADGVGSCDIYISYKEGEEWSVPENMGKKVNAAGWDSEPSLSADGKVLYFSSERSGGYGREDIYVSYKQENGTWGVAKNLGPVINTEGREVSSFIHASGSTLYFSTNNRPGMGEFDIFRSDLGDTSWTTPVNVGYPINTADNDATLFITADNEKGYYSVYDKKDYNNMRSYLYEFDVPEVLKAKHKSTYAKGKVFDADTKKPLKADIELYNLATAARMQWCTSDSINGGYILVLSEGMDYAVHAGKKGYLFESIQFNYKNAKAFDPLTLDIYLKPIKKGATTKLNNIYYETNSYALDSRSTAELNKLLAFMKLNATTKLELAGHTDNVGNEADNLKLSGNRAKAVYDYLISKGADKTRLTFKGYGKSVPVADNGTEDGRAKNRRLEVKVF
;
A
#
# COMPACT_ATOMS: atom_id res chain seq x y z
N MET A 1 7.47 18.40 -16.29
CA MET A 1 8.33 18.35 -17.50
C MET A 1 8.58 16.90 -17.88
N LYS A 2 8.03 16.54 -19.02
CA LYS A 2 8.42 15.48 -19.93
C LYS A 2 9.40 14.43 -19.41
N LYS A 3 8.92 13.31 -18.95
CA LYS A 3 9.39 12.00 -19.36
C LYS A 3 8.24 11.01 -19.18
N LEU A 4 7.33 11.03 -20.17
CA LEU A 4 6.59 9.85 -20.52
C LEU A 4 7.54 8.67 -20.48
N PHE A 5 7.13 7.58 -19.87
CA PHE A 5 7.66 6.26 -20.15
C PHE A 5 7.26 5.82 -21.56
N ILE A 6 7.71 6.57 -22.54
CA ILE A 6 8.09 5.96 -23.80
C ILE A 6 9.43 5.36 -23.48
N ILE A 7 9.49 4.03 -23.29
CA ILE A 7 10.73 3.32 -23.51
C ILE A 7 11.21 3.87 -24.84
N PRO A 8 12.36 4.54 -24.90
CA PRO A 8 12.92 4.83 -26.19
C PRO A 8 13.16 3.45 -26.81
N LEU A 9 12.27 3.06 -27.74
CA LEU A 9 12.71 2.14 -28.77
C LEU A 9 13.91 2.84 -29.37
N PHE A 10 15.08 2.54 -28.81
CA PHE A 10 16.32 3.11 -29.28
C PHE A 10 16.44 2.65 -30.72
N PHE A 11 16.08 3.58 -31.61
CA PHE A 11 16.46 3.49 -32.99
C PHE A 11 17.99 3.31 -33.02
N LEU A 12 18.43 2.06 -33.05
CA LEU A 12 19.74 1.77 -33.56
C LEU A 12 19.65 2.09 -35.05
N PHE A 13 19.79 3.37 -35.38
CA PHE A 13 20.21 3.74 -36.71
C PHE A 13 21.55 3.03 -36.92
N LEU A 14 21.54 1.91 -37.59
CA LEU A 14 22.70 1.42 -38.28
C LEU A 14 23.04 2.51 -39.29
N SER A 15 23.91 3.46 -38.89
CA SER A 15 24.65 4.32 -39.78
C SER A 15 25.61 3.39 -40.54
N PHE A 16 25.12 2.81 -41.63
CA PHE A 16 25.98 2.25 -42.63
C PHE A 16 26.57 3.40 -43.42
N SER A 17 27.78 3.85 -43.06
CA SER A 17 28.66 4.60 -43.95
C SER A 17 28.87 3.76 -45.21
N ALA A 18 28.68 4.36 -46.37
CA ALA A 18 29.00 3.79 -47.67
C ALA A 18 30.49 3.45 -47.71
N SER A 19 30.81 2.19 -47.62
CA SER A 19 31.96 1.45 -48.15
C SER A 19 32.37 0.30 -47.21
N ALA A 20 31.53 -0.72 -47.14
CA ALA A 20 31.97 -2.10 -46.95
C ALA A 20 30.97 -2.94 -47.70
N GLN A 21 31.37 -3.61 -48.71
CA GLN A 21 30.63 -4.71 -49.32
C GLN A 21 30.52 -5.77 -48.24
N THR A 22 29.45 -5.66 -47.44
CA THR A 22 29.15 -6.66 -46.39
C THR A 22 28.93 -7.95 -47.12
N ASP A 23 29.62 -9.01 -46.75
CA ASP A 23 29.33 -10.36 -47.21
C ASP A 23 27.88 -10.71 -46.90
N LEU A 24 27.02 -10.63 -47.92
CA LEU A 24 25.59 -10.98 -47.81
C LEU A 24 25.46 -12.50 -47.68
N HIS A 25 24.45 -12.95 -46.93
CA HIS A 25 24.17 -14.38 -46.71
C HIS A 25 23.51 -15.04 -47.95
N THR A 26 23.79 -14.54 -49.15
CA THR A 26 23.34 -15.14 -50.42
C THR A 26 24.35 -14.95 -51.52
N LYS A 27 24.45 -15.91 -52.43
CA LYS A 27 25.21 -15.76 -53.69
C LYS A 27 24.28 -15.58 -54.90
N ASN A 28 22.96 -15.58 -54.71
CA ASN A 28 21.98 -15.40 -55.79
C ASN A 28 21.99 -13.95 -56.28
N LYS A 29 22.49 -13.78 -57.52
CA LYS A 29 22.65 -12.43 -58.16
C LYS A 29 21.32 -11.69 -58.28
N LYS A 30 20.19 -12.37 -58.55
CA LYS A 30 18.89 -11.72 -58.62
C LYS A 30 18.40 -11.27 -57.26
N ALA A 31 18.55 -12.10 -56.25
CA ALA A 31 18.20 -11.75 -54.87
C ALA A 31 19.01 -10.52 -54.38
N ILE A 32 20.32 -10.48 -54.67
CA ILE A 32 21.19 -9.34 -54.39
C ILE A 32 20.71 -8.06 -55.07
N LYS A 33 20.31 -8.17 -56.36
CA LYS A 33 19.78 -7.01 -57.13
C LYS A 33 18.49 -6.44 -56.49
N TYR A 34 17.55 -7.30 -56.08
CA TYR A 34 16.34 -6.87 -55.40
C TYR A 34 16.63 -6.27 -54.00
N TYR A 35 17.59 -6.86 -53.27
CA TYR A 35 18.01 -6.33 -52.00
C TYR A 35 18.63 -4.92 -52.14
N ALA A 36 19.50 -4.72 -53.11
CA ALA A 36 20.11 -3.41 -53.39
C ALA A 36 19.05 -2.35 -53.78
N LEU A 37 18.03 -2.75 -54.54
CA LEU A 37 16.87 -1.92 -54.87
C LEU A 37 16.10 -1.51 -53.60
N ALA A 38 15.85 -2.46 -52.71
CA ALA A 38 15.21 -2.18 -51.42
C ALA A 38 16.02 -1.20 -50.58
N GLU A 39 17.34 -1.35 -50.50
CA GLU A 39 18.22 -0.38 -49.80
C GLU A 39 18.05 1.04 -50.35
N SER A 40 17.98 1.20 -51.69
CA SER A 40 17.74 2.50 -52.30
C SER A 40 16.38 3.09 -51.90
N TYR A 41 15.29 2.28 -51.87
CA TYR A 41 13.99 2.71 -51.39
C TYR A 41 14.00 3.09 -49.89
N ILE A 42 14.70 2.33 -49.07
CA ILE A 42 14.85 2.64 -47.63
C ILE A 42 15.54 3.99 -47.43
N GLN A 43 16.63 4.25 -48.15
CA GLN A 43 17.31 5.55 -48.12
C GLN A 43 16.38 6.70 -48.52
N GLY A 44 15.50 6.46 -49.50
CA GLY A 44 14.45 7.38 -49.93
C GLY A 44 13.22 7.42 -49.00
N ARG A 45 13.21 6.69 -47.89
CA ARG A 45 12.06 6.51 -46.97
C ARG A 45 10.80 5.97 -47.64
N GLN A 46 10.97 5.21 -48.70
CA GLN A 46 9.89 4.54 -49.44
C GLN A 46 9.77 3.09 -48.97
N PHE A 47 9.14 2.89 -47.81
CA PHE A 47 9.15 1.58 -47.16
C PHE A 47 8.29 0.53 -47.81
N ASP A 48 7.13 0.89 -48.40
CA ASP A 48 6.26 -0.09 -49.09
C ASP A 48 6.92 -0.66 -50.36
N PRO A 49 7.52 0.12 -51.27
CA PRO A 49 8.34 -0.41 -52.37
C PRO A 49 9.56 -1.21 -51.89
N ALA A 50 10.15 -0.85 -50.73
CA ALA A 50 11.25 -1.60 -50.16
C ALA A 50 10.80 -2.99 -49.69
N ILE A 51 9.61 -3.10 -49.08
CA ILE A 51 9.04 -4.40 -48.66
C ILE A 51 8.85 -5.30 -49.88
N GLU A 52 8.23 -4.79 -50.95
CA GLU A 52 8.01 -5.56 -52.19
C GLU A 52 9.35 -6.05 -52.79
N ALA A 53 10.33 -5.19 -52.87
CA ALA A 53 11.67 -5.55 -53.36
C ALA A 53 12.34 -6.64 -52.47
N LEU A 54 12.24 -6.55 -51.14
CA LEU A 54 12.75 -7.58 -50.23
C LEU A 54 12.00 -8.91 -50.33
N GLU A 55 10.67 -8.87 -50.51
CA GLU A 55 9.89 -10.07 -50.74
C GLU A 55 10.24 -10.75 -52.09
N ASN A 56 10.54 -9.95 -53.11
CA ASN A 56 11.06 -10.47 -54.39
C ASN A 56 12.48 -11.06 -54.22
N ALA A 57 13.32 -10.47 -53.41
CA ALA A 57 14.63 -11.06 -53.06
C ALA A 57 14.46 -12.42 -52.40
N LEU A 58 13.50 -12.57 -51.48
CA LEU A 58 13.19 -13.84 -50.79
C LEU A 58 12.51 -14.88 -51.68
N LYS A 59 11.83 -14.49 -52.74
CA LYS A 59 11.31 -15.43 -53.77
C LYS A 59 12.46 -16.03 -54.60
N GLU A 60 13.51 -15.25 -54.87
CA GLU A 60 14.69 -15.73 -55.58
C GLU A 60 15.62 -16.56 -54.71
N ASP A 61 15.70 -16.23 -53.38
CA ASP A 61 16.47 -16.98 -52.41
C ASP A 61 15.79 -16.90 -51.02
N ASN A 62 15.13 -17.98 -50.66
CA ASN A 62 14.43 -18.09 -49.36
C ASN A 62 15.37 -18.34 -48.17
N GLN A 63 16.69 -18.47 -48.37
CA GLN A 63 17.71 -18.54 -47.34
C GLN A 63 18.42 -17.20 -47.08
N PHE A 64 17.94 -16.11 -47.70
CA PHE A 64 18.59 -14.80 -47.61
C PHE A 64 18.27 -14.09 -46.30
N ILE A 65 19.12 -14.37 -45.28
CA ILE A 65 18.98 -13.90 -43.89
C ILE A 65 18.87 -12.37 -43.81
N ASP A 66 19.73 -11.62 -44.56
CA ASP A 66 19.75 -10.16 -44.53
C ASP A 66 18.41 -9.56 -44.99
N ALA A 67 17.73 -10.16 -45.96
CA ALA A 67 16.43 -9.71 -46.43
C ALA A 67 15.35 -9.93 -45.37
N TYR A 68 15.38 -11.04 -44.63
CA TYR A 68 14.48 -11.26 -43.51
C TYR A 68 14.65 -10.21 -42.41
N PHE A 69 15.89 -9.95 -42.00
CA PHE A 69 16.18 -8.96 -40.95
C PHE A 69 15.80 -7.54 -41.38
N LYS A 70 15.98 -7.21 -42.66
CA LYS A 70 15.59 -5.90 -43.18
C LYS A 70 14.07 -5.72 -43.16
N LEU A 71 13.29 -6.75 -43.59
CA LEU A 71 11.84 -6.77 -43.47
C LEU A 71 11.40 -6.63 -42.01
N GLY A 72 12.02 -7.39 -41.08
CA GLY A 72 11.78 -7.24 -39.66
C GLY A 72 11.96 -5.80 -39.18
N SER A 73 13.06 -5.16 -39.59
CA SER A 73 13.36 -3.76 -39.23
C SER A 73 12.32 -2.77 -39.75
N ILE A 74 11.83 -2.93 -41.00
CA ILE A 74 10.80 -2.06 -41.55
C ILE A 74 9.46 -2.24 -40.82
N TYR A 75 9.08 -3.47 -40.49
CA TYR A 75 7.85 -3.72 -39.74
C TYR A 75 7.92 -3.23 -38.30
N MET A 76 9.12 -3.18 -37.70
CA MET A 76 9.33 -2.50 -36.41
C MET A 76 9.07 -0.98 -36.51
N LEU A 77 9.51 -0.32 -37.61
CA LEU A 77 9.21 1.09 -37.85
C LEU A 77 7.69 1.36 -37.96
N TYR A 78 6.94 0.41 -38.49
CA TYR A 78 5.48 0.48 -38.59
C TYR A 78 4.75 0.07 -37.29
N ALA A 79 5.49 -0.20 -36.20
CA ALA A 79 4.96 -0.75 -34.94
C ALA A 79 4.17 -2.08 -35.12
N LYS A 80 4.43 -2.82 -36.22
CA LYS A 80 3.84 -4.13 -36.48
C LYS A 80 4.71 -5.26 -35.90
N ASN A 81 4.84 -5.26 -34.57
CA ASN A 81 5.80 -6.09 -33.84
C ASN A 81 5.64 -7.59 -34.12
N SER A 82 4.41 -8.12 -34.16
CA SER A 82 4.18 -9.55 -34.43
C SER A 82 4.57 -9.96 -35.84
N ILE A 83 4.49 -9.05 -36.83
CA ILE A 83 4.98 -9.30 -38.19
C ILE A 83 6.50 -9.24 -38.22
N ALA A 84 7.08 -8.24 -37.58
CA ALA A 84 8.52 -8.10 -37.44
C ALA A 84 9.15 -9.34 -36.79
N LYS A 85 8.55 -9.83 -35.68
CA LYS A 85 8.96 -11.07 -35.00
C LYS A 85 9.04 -12.25 -35.99
N LYS A 86 8.00 -12.45 -36.82
CA LYS A 86 7.97 -13.56 -37.79
C LYS A 86 9.13 -13.50 -38.79
N TYR A 87 9.47 -12.30 -39.29
CA TYR A 87 10.59 -12.14 -40.23
C TYR A 87 11.93 -12.33 -39.50
N TYR A 88 12.12 -11.74 -38.35
CA TYR A 88 13.35 -11.94 -37.56
C TYR A 88 13.55 -13.40 -37.18
N MET A 89 12.50 -14.12 -36.77
CA MET A 89 12.56 -15.55 -36.45
C MET A 89 12.98 -16.38 -37.68
N LYS A 90 12.39 -16.12 -38.85
CA LYS A 90 12.75 -16.85 -40.07
C LYS A 90 14.23 -16.68 -40.42
N GLY A 91 14.73 -15.44 -40.37
CA GLY A 91 16.16 -15.21 -40.63
C GLY A 91 17.07 -15.79 -39.54
N ALA A 92 16.65 -15.69 -38.28
CA ALA A 92 17.42 -16.18 -37.14
C ALA A 92 17.50 -17.72 -37.09
N ASP A 93 16.43 -18.43 -37.45
CA ASP A 93 16.39 -19.89 -37.46
C ASP A 93 17.19 -20.54 -38.62
N LEU A 94 17.54 -19.74 -39.65
CA LEU A 94 18.44 -20.20 -40.73
C LEU A 94 19.91 -20.27 -40.26
N ASP A 95 20.33 -19.48 -39.28
CA ASP A 95 21.66 -19.54 -38.69
C ASP A 95 21.59 -19.11 -37.21
N THR A 96 21.53 -20.08 -36.33
CA THR A 96 21.33 -19.90 -34.88
C THR A 96 22.63 -19.62 -34.13
N ASN A 97 23.77 -19.63 -34.81
CA ASN A 97 25.10 -19.49 -34.19
C ASN A 97 25.91 -18.32 -34.77
N ASN A 98 25.26 -17.35 -35.39
CA ASN A 98 25.89 -16.23 -36.06
C ASN A 98 25.89 -14.99 -35.15
N VAL A 99 27.09 -14.50 -34.82
CA VAL A 99 27.24 -13.28 -34.01
C VAL A 99 26.61 -12.04 -34.67
N LYS A 100 26.56 -11.97 -36.00
CA LYS A 100 25.91 -10.87 -36.75
C LYS A 100 24.38 -10.85 -36.53
N SER A 101 23.79 -12.01 -36.24
CA SER A 101 22.36 -12.18 -35.98
C SER A 101 21.95 -11.91 -34.54
N ALA A 102 22.91 -11.63 -33.64
CA ALA A 102 22.64 -11.45 -32.21
C ALA A 102 21.58 -10.38 -31.90
N THR A 103 21.57 -9.28 -32.65
CA THR A 103 20.55 -8.23 -32.51
C THR A 103 19.16 -8.74 -32.88
N ALA A 104 19.04 -9.55 -33.95
CA ALA A 104 17.77 -10.15 -34.32
C ALA A 104 17.28 -11.15 -33.28
N TYR A 105 18.16 -11.99 -32.75
CA TYR A 105 17.81 -12.90 -31.64
C TYR A 105 17.29 -12.13 -30.43
N PHE A 106 17.96 -11.04 -30.06
CA PHE A 106 17.59 -10.22 -28.93
C PHE A 106 16.20 -9.56 -29.13
N ILE A 107 15.94 -9.00 -30.33
CA ILE A 107 14.64 -8.39 -30.68
C ILE A 107 13.51 -9.42 -30.62
N VAL A 108 13.72 -10.64 -31.15
CA VAL A 108 12.72 -11.71 -31.03
C VAL A 108 12.44 -12.03 -29.58
N GLY A 109 13.49 -12.12 -28.75
CA GLY A 109 13.34 -12.33 -27.31
C GLY A 109 12.51 -11.24 -26.63
N GLU A 110 12.83 -9.95 -26.87
CA GLU A 110 12.08 -8.82 -26.29
C GLU A 110 10.61 -8.78 -26.74
N ILE A 111 10.33 -9.00 -28.02
CA ILE A 111 8.95 -9.05 -28.53
C ILE A 111 8.21 -10.23 -27.91
N SER A 112 8.87 -11.39 -27.78
CA SER A 112 8.27 -12.60 -27.22
C SER A 112 7.91 -12.42 -25.74
N ILE A 113 8.76 -11.75 -24.93
CA ILE A 113 8.38 -11.40 -23.54
C ILE A 113 7.12 -10.54 -23.55
N LYS A 114 7.07 -9.47 -24.36
CA LYS A 114 5.90 -8.57 -24.43
C LYS A 114 4.60 -9.28 -24.86
N GLU A 115 4.72 -10.34 -25.64
CA GLU A 115 3.60 -11.19 -26.03
C GLU A 115 3.28 -12.29 -24.99
N GLY A 116 4.05 -12.39 -23.89
CA GLY A 116 3.93 -13.46 -22.89
C GLY A 116 4.43 -14.82 -23.37
N ASP A 117 5.14 -14.89 -24.50
CA ASP A 117 5.72 -16.12 -25.07
C ASP A 117 7.14 -16.33 -24.52
N TYR A 118 7.24 -16.64 -23.23
CA TYR A 118 8.52 -16.78 -22.54
C TYR A 118 9.34 -17.99 -23.00
N ALA A 119 8.68 -19.01 -23.54
CA ALA A 119 9.38 -20.19 -24.07
C ALA A 119 10.19 -19.81 -25.31
N THR A 120 9.58 -19.07 -26.26
CA THR A 120 10.28 -18.52 -27.43
C THR A 120 11.34 -17.52 -27.00
N ALA A 121 11.02 -16.59 -26.09
CA ALA A 121 11.98 -15.61 -25.58
C ALA A 121 13.23 -16.28 -25.02
N LYS A 122 13.05 -17.28 -24.16
CA LYS A 122 14.14 -18.09 -23.57
C LYS A 122 15.06 -18.70 -24.63
N LYS A 123 14.47 -19.30 -25.69
CA LYS A 123 15.21 -19.90 -26.82
C LYS A 123 16.13 -18.85 -27.46
N TYR A 124 15.60 -17.69 -27.75
CA TYR A 124 16.34 -16.66 -28.50
C TYR A 124 17.35 -15.90 -27.64
N PHE A 125 17.08 -15.65 -26.37
CA PHE A 125 18.12 -15.12 -25.46
C PHE A 125 19.25 -16.11 -25.25
N GLN A 126 18.96 -17.44 -25.25
CA GLN A 126 20.00 -18.45 -25.23
C GLN A 126 20.92 -18.36 -26.46
N TYR A 127 20.37 -18.06 -27.66
CA TYR A 127 21.20 -17.80 -28.86
C TYR A 127 22.10 -16.59 -28.67
N VAL A 128 21.57 -15.46 -28.13
CA VAL A 128 22.42 -14.29 -27.82
C VAL A 128 23.58 -14.66 -26.89
N MET A 129 23.29 -15.42 -25.83
CA MET A 129 24.32 -15.82 -24.85
C MET A 129 25.36 -16.78 -25.45
N ASN A 130 24.95 -17.66 -26.37
CA ASN A 130 25.86 -18.60 -27.03
C ASN A 130 26.83 -17.89 -27.96
N VAL A 131 26.35 -16.94 -28.78
CA VAL A 131 27.20 -16.22 -29.78
C VAL A 131 28.09 -15.13 -29.16
N LYS A 132 27.82 -14.71 -27.92
CA LYS A 132 28.62 -13.74 -27.15
C LYS A 132 28.99 -12.49 -27.97
N PRO A 133 28.00 -11.69 -28.43
CA PRO A 133 28.24 -10.54 -29.28
C PRO A 133 29.12 -9.50 -28.58
N ASN A 134 29.95 -8.79 -29.34
CA ASN A 134 30.72 -7.65 -28.82
C ASN A 134 29.84 -6.40 -28.70
N ASN A 135 28.67 -6.53 -28.10
CA ASN A 135 27.70 -5.46 -27.83
C ASN A 135 27.30 -5.54 -26.37
N LYS A 136 27.90 -4.65 -25.56
CA LYS A 136 27.70 -4.62 -24.10
C LYS A 136 26.22 -4.55 -23.72
N LYS A 137 25.38 -3.82 -24.46
CA LYS A 137 23.94 -3.73 -24.19
C LYS A 137 23.24 -5.10 -24.28
N LEU A 138 23.61 -5.93 -25.26
CA LEU A 138 23.04 -7.27 -25.44
C LEU A 138 23.57 -8.23 -24.38
N THR A 139 24.89 -8.18 -24.12
CA THR A 139 25.52 -9.09 -23.16
C THR A 139 25.11 -8.81 -21.71
N ASP A 140 24.82 -7.57 -21.34
CA ASP A 140 24.37 -7.20 -19.99
C ASP A 140 22.88 -7.53 -19.78
N LYS A 141 22.05 -7.35 -20.82
CA LYS A 141 20.59 -7.55 -20.71
C LYS A 141 20.12 -8.99 -20.91
N ALA A 142 20.74 -9.74 -21.82
CA ALA A 142 20.29 -11.09 -22.14
C ALA A 142 20.23 -12.04 -20.93
N PRO A 143 21.23 -12.02 -20.00
CA PRO A 143 21.14 -12.82 -18.78
C PRO A 143 19.95 -12.45 -17.89
N LYS A 144 19.65 -11.16 -17.70
CA LYS A 144 18.52 -10.70 -16.91
C LYS A 144 17.18 -11.14 -17.52
N TYR A 145 17.03 -10.99 -18.83
CA TYR A 145 15.84 -11.50 -19.55
C TYR A 145 15.75 -13.02 -19.53
N MET A 146 16.87 -13.72 -19.52
CA MET A 146 16.88 -15.19 -19.33
C MET A 146 16.32 -15.58 -17.96
N GLU A 147 16.71 -14.89 -16.89
CA GLU A 147 16.15 -15.08 -15.54
C GLU A 147 14.64 -14.86 -15.52
N THR A 148 14.17 -13.76 -16.14
CA THR A 148 12.74 -13.50 -16.35
C THR A 148 12.04 -14.66 -17.06
N CYS A 149 12.61 -15.15 -18.17
CA CYS A 149 12.02 -16.25 -18.91
C CYS A 149 11.98 -17.57 -18.10
N ILE A 150 13.03 -17.85 -17.33
CA ILE A 150 13.09 -19.05 -16.47
C ILE A 150 12.01 -18.96 -15.41
N PHE A 151 11.92 -17.83 -14.72
CA PHE A 151 10.90 -17.58 -13.70
C PHE A 151 9.49 -17.68 -14.27
N ALA A 152 9.21 -16.98 -15.38
CA ALA A 152 7.89 -16.91 -15.97
C ALA A 152 7.39 -18.27 -16.49
N VAL A 153 8.26 -19.05 -17.17
CA VAL A 153 7.92 -20.41 -17.62
C VAL A 153 7.54 -21.31 -16.44
N GLU A 154 8.19 -21.17 -15.29
CA GLU A 154 7.87 -21.95 -14.11
C GLU A 154 6.59 -21.44 -13.43
N ALA A 155 6.43 -20.11 -13.27
CA ALA A 155 5.23 -19.50 -12.69
C ALA A 155 3.95 -19.86 -13.46
N MET A 156 4.03 -19.91 -14.79
CA MET A 156 2.89 -20.29 -15.66
C MET A 156 2.44 -21.74 -15.52
N LYS A 157 3.29 -22.63 -14.99
CA LYS A 157 2.88 -24.02 -14.67
C LYS A 157 2.05 -24.11 -13.40
N HIS A 158 2.14 -23.09 -12.53
CA HIS A 158 1.47 -23.03 -11.24
C HIS A 158 0.64 -21.74 -11.11
N PRO A 159 -0.39 -21.54 -11.96
CA PRO A 159 -1.14 -20.31 -11.97
C PRO A 159 -1.94 -20.12 -10.67
N VAL A 160 -1.93 -18.90 -10.15
CA VAL A 160 -2.77 -18.49 -9.04
C VAL A 160 -4.23 -18.44 -9.48
N ALA A 161 -5.15 -18.88 -8.63
CA ALA A 161 -6.58 -18.73 -8.88
C ALA A 161 -6.98 -17.24 -8.79
N PHE A 162 -6.95 -16.55 -9.91
CA PHE A 162 -7.18 -15.11 -10.01
C PHE A 162 -8.20 -14.80 -11.11
N LYS A 163 -9.34 -14.22 -10.71
CA LYS A 163 -10.47 -13.92 -11.61
C LYS A 163 -10.97 -12.49 -11.38
N PRO A 164 -10.26 -11.49 -11.89
CA PRO A 164 -10.67 -10.10 -11.73
C PRO A 164 -11.92 -9.77 -12.54
N VAL A 165 -12.76 -8.92 -11.99
CA VAL A 165 -13.98 -8.40 -12.60
C VAL A 165 -13.83 -6.90 -12.77
N ILE A 166 -14.09 -6.41 -13.97
CA ILE A 166 -14.03 -4.96 -14.24
C ILE A 166 -15.12 -4.23 -13.44
N LEU A 167 -14.75 -3.12 -12.81
CA LEU A 167 -15.74 -2.28 -12.11
C LEU A 167 -16.74 -1.67 -13.09
N PRO A 168 -17.96 -1.32 -12.63
CA PRO A 168 -19.02 -0.80 -13.49
C PRO A 168 -18.61 0.45 -14.28
N ASN A 169 -19.28 0.68 -15.41
CA ASN A 169 -18.99 1.80 -16.31
C ASN A 169 -19.13 3.19 -15.68
N ASN A 170 -19.92 3.35 -14.61
CA ASN A 170 -19.98 4.62 -13.89
C ASN A 170 -18.68 4.93 -13.14
N ILE A 171 -17.90 3.92 -12.75
CA ILE A 171 -16.55 4.07 -12.18
C ILE A 171 -15.52 4.21 -13.32
N ASN A 172 -15.57 3.31 -14.30
CA ASN A 172 -14.64 3.26 -15.43
C ASN A 172 -15.12 4.14 -16.61
N ASN A 173 -15.38 5.42 -16.34
CA ASN A 173 -16.00 6.34 -17.31
C ASN A 173 -15.03 7.38 -17.91
N SER A 174 -13.77 7.35 -17.51
CA SER A 174 -12.74 8.30 -17.96
C SER A 174 -11.67 7.60 -18.79
N PHE A 175 -10.63 8.33 -19.18
CA PHE A 175 -9.56 7.78 -20.00
C PHE A 175 -8.61 6.92 -19.19
N VAL A 176 -8.18 7.40 -18.01
CA VAL A 176 -7.39 6.67 -17.03
C VAL A 176 -8.12 6.63 -15.70
N GLN A 177 -8.20 5.45 -15.10
CA GLN A 177 -8.55 5.22 -13.70
C GLN A 177 -7.43 4.40 -13.06
N ALA A 178 -6.86 4.91 -11.96
CA ALA A 178 -5.70 4.28 -11.31
C ALA A 178 -5.71 4.50 -9.78
N TYR A 179 -4.84 3.80 -9.07
CA TYR A 179 -4.62 3.92 -7.63
C TYR A 179 -5.90 3.82 -6.80
N PRO A 180 -6.63 2.69 -6.90
CA PRO A 180 -7.83 2.48 -6.11
C PRO A 180 -7.50 2.31 -4.62
N VAL A 181 -8.28 2.97 -3.75
CA VAL A 181 -8.20 2.85 -2.29
C VAL A 181 -9.61 2.74 -1.74
N VAL A 182 -9.84 1.83 -0.79
CA VAL A 182 -11.15 1.62 -0.17
C VAL A 182 -11.05 1.75 1.34
N THR A 183 -12.00 2.45 1.96
CA THR A 183 -12.07 2.57 3.43
C THR A 183 -12.26 1.20 4.11
N ALA A 184 -11.85 1.07 5.39
CA ALA A 184 -11.92 -0.19 6.12
C ALA A 184 -13.36 -0.75 6.19
N ASP A 185 -14.38 0.09 6.20
CA ASP A 185 -15.79 -0.32 6.17
C ASP A 185 -16.36 -0.59 4.76
N ARG A 186 -15.49 -0.53 3.74
CA ARG A 186 -15.82 -0.73 2.32
C ARG A 186 -16.94 0.16 1.78
N LYS A 187 -17.14 1.34 2.40
CA LYS A 187 -18.19 2.29 2.03
C LYS A 187 -17.74 3.41 1.10
N THR A 188 -16.45 3.62 0.96
CA THR A 188 -15.88 4.70 0.13
C THR A 188 -14.74 4.15 -0.71
N LEU A 189 -14.84 4.37 -2.03
CA LEU A 189 -13.77 4.12 -3.01
C LEU A 189 -13.18 5.47 -3.40
N LEU A 190 -11.85 5.58 -3.36
CA LEU A 190 -11.05 6.68 -3.94
C LEU A 190 -10.25 6.13 -5.10
N TYR A 191 -10.00 6.96 -6.10
CA TYR A 191 -9.10 6.63 -7.20
C TYR A 191 -8.69 7.89 -7.97
N THR A 192 -7.59 7.80 -8.70
CA THR A 192 -7.10 8.84 -9.59
C THR A 192 -7.80 8.74 -10.95
N VAL A 193 -8.22 9.86 -11.50
CA VAL A 193 -8.88 9.98 -12.81
C VAL A 193 -8.12 10.95 -13.69
N ARG A 194 -7.81 10.57 -14.93
CA ARG A 194 -7.39 11.47 -15.99
C ARG A 194 -8.39 11.38 -17.13
N SER A 195 -8.98 12.53 -17.50
CA SER A 195 -10.04 12.57 -18.51
C SER A 195 -9.52 12.56 -19.95
N GLY A 196 -8.29 12.99 -20.18
CA GLY A 196 -7.67 13.10 -21.49
C GLY A 196 -6.64 12.00 -21.80
N GLN A 197 -6.25 11.92 -23.09
CA GLN A 197 -5.30 10.92 -23.59
C GLN A 197 -3.83 11.24 -23.29
N LYS A 198 -3.52 12.54 -23.14
CA LYS A 198 -2.14 12.97 -22.95
C LYS A 198 -1.74 12.82 -21.50
N SER A 199 -0.52 12.41 -21.24
CA SER A 199 0.06 12.36 -19.89
C SER A 199 0.17 13.75 -19.22
N THR A 200 -0.04 14.81 -20.00
CA THR A 200 -0.09 16.19 -19.52
C THR A 200 -1.51 16.67 -19.22
N ASP A 201 -2.52 15.85 -19.51
CA ASP A 201 -3.89 16.17 -19.17
C ASP A 201 -4.09 16.02 -17.65
N ASP A 202 -5.00 16.81 -17.15
CA ASP A 202 -5.25 16.98 -15.72
C ASP A 202 -5.63 15.66 -15.02
N GLU A 203 -4.95 15.36 -13.92
CA GLU A 203 -5.24 14.24 -13.04
C GLU A 203 -5.89 14.74 -11.76
N ASN A 204 -6.97 14.08 -11.36
CA ASN A 204 -7.78 14.46 -10.23
C ASN A 204 -8.16 13.24 -9.37
N ILE A 205 -8.42 13.44 -8.09
CA ILE A 205 -8.87 12.41 -7.17
C ILE A 205 -10.40 12.40 -7.12
N PHE A 206 -10.99 11.26 -7.44
CA PHE A 206 -12.43 11.04 -7.40
C PHE A 206 -12.80 10.07 -6.28
N THR A 207 -14.02 10.19 -5.81
CA THR A 207 -14.59 9.30 -4.79
C THR A 207 -15.96 8.81 -5.19
N SER A 208 -16.30 7.58 -4.77
CA SER A 208 -17.63 6.99 -4.91
C SER A 208 -18.04 6.34 -3.59
N LYS A 209 -19.34 6.38 -3.27
CA LYS A 209 -19.93 5.73 -2.10
C LYS A 209 -20.58 4.42 -2.48
N TRP A 210 -20.46 3.42 -1.58
CA TRP A 210 -21.20 2.17 -1.71
C TRP A 210 -22.61 2.34 -1.14
N GLU A 211 -23.60 2.34 -2.01
CA GLU A 211 -25.00 2.58 -1.70
C GLU A 211 -25.90 1.58 -2.43
N ASN A 212 -26.87 1.02 -1.73
CA ASN A 212 -27.85 0.08 -2.31
C ASN A 212 -27.21 -1.10 -3.09
N GLY A 213 -26.08 -1.64 -2.57
CA GLY A 213 -25.39 -2.78 -3.16
C GLY A 213 -24.56 -2.48 -4.40
N LYS A 214 -24.24 -1.21 -4.68
CA LYS A 214 -23.41 -0.77 -5.80
C LYS A 214 -22.62 0.50 -5.51
N TRP A 215 -21.59 0.76 -6.30
CA TRP A 215 -20.90 2.05 -6.31
C TRP A 215 -21.79 3.13 -6.94
N ALA A 216 -22.01 4.23 -6.22
CA ALA A 216 -22.75 5.40 -6.69
C ALA A 216 -21.96 6.15 -7.78
N THR A 217 -22.57 7.17 -8.39
CA THR A 217 -21.89 8.03 -9.36
C THR A 217 -20.70 8.74 -8.69
N PRO A 218 -19.49 8.61 -9.24
CA PRO A 218 -18.31 9.25 -8.68
C PRO A 218 -18.38 10.77 -8.78
N TYR A 219 -17.71 11.43 -7.84
CA TYR A 219 -17.57 12.88 -7.82
C TYR A 219 -16.16 13.29 -7.38
N SER A 220 -15.76 14.52 -7.71
CA SER A 220 -14.50 15.10 -7.25
C SER A 220 -14.46 15.10 -5.73
N ILE A 221 -13.36 14.64 -5.13
CA ILE A 221 -13.24 14.54 -3.67
C ILE A 221 -13.40 15.90 -2.98
N SER A 222 -12.82 16.94 -3.54
CA SER A 222 -12.88 18.32 -3.04
C SER A 222 -12.31 19.29 -4.07
N THR A 223 -12.84 20.51 -4.12
CA THR A 223 -12.29 21.61 -4.92
C THR A 223 -11.04 22.24 -4.29
N THR A 224 -10.75 21.96 -3.03
CA THR A 224 -9.51 22.40 -2.36
C THR A 224 -8.37 21.41 -2.60
N ILE A 225 -8.67 20.12 -2.81
CA ILE A 225 -7.69 19.06 -3.12
C ILE A 225 -7.40 19.06 -4.62
N ASN A 226 -8.43 18.90 -5.44
CA ASN A 226 -8.29 18.93 -6.90
C ASN A 226 -8.15 20.36 -7.37
N THR A 227 -7.04 20.69 -7.99
CA THR A 227 -6.67 22.03 -8.43
C THR A 227 -6.34 22.03 -9.93
N LYS A 228 -5.69 23.07 -10.41
CA LYS A 228 -5.17 23.13 -11.79
C LYS A 228 -3.88 22.30 -12.01
N TYR A 229 -3.38 21.69 -10.97
CA TYR A 229 -2.20 20.81 -11.02
C TYR A 229 -2.64 19.36 -11.07
N ASN A 230 -1.71 18.45 -11.34
CA ASN A 230 -2.00 17.01 -11.33
C ASN A 230 -2.01 16.52 -9.88
N GLU A 231 -3.15 16.05 -9.40
CA GLU A 231 -3.34 15.40 -8.12
C GLU A 231 -3.70 13.93 -8.32
N GLY A 232 -2.86 13.03 -7.80
CA GLY A 232 -3.08 11.59 -8.00
C GLY A 232 -2.33 10.71 -7.02
N ALA A 233 -2.32 9.41 -7.29
CA ALA A 233 -1.68 8.40 -6.48
C ALA A 233 -1.97 8.61 -4.99
N SER A 234 -3.26 8.67 -4.63
CA SER A 234 -3.69 8.98 -3.27
C SER A 234 -3.77 7.75 -2.37
N SER A 235 -3.58 7.95 -1.08
CA SER A 235 -3.84 6.98 -0.03
C SER A 235 -4.57 7.63 1.14
N MET A 236 -5.36 6.86 1.86
CA MET A 236 -6.25 7.38 2.90
C MET A 236 -6.17 6.52 4.16
N SER A 237 -6.25 7.16 5.34
CA SER A 237 -6.44 6.44 6.60
C SER A 237 -7.73 5.61 6.60
N ALA A 238 -7.77 4.54 7.38
CA ALA A 238 -8.89 3.62 7.43
C ALA A 238 -10.22 4.27 7.84
N ASP A 239 -10.16 5.37 8.60
CA ASP A 239 -11.33 6.15 9.02
C ASP A 239 -11.81 7.16 7.97
N GLY A 240 -11.09 7.27 6.84
CA GLY A 240 -11.43 8.21 5.78
C GLY A 240 -11.19 9.69 6.11
N LYS A 241 -10.42 10.00 7.16
CA LYS A 241 -10.24 11.37 7.65
C LYS A 241 -8.90 12.01 7.32
N THR A 242 -7.92 11.24 6.91
CA THR A 242 -6.62 11.74 6.45
C THR A 242 -6.36 11.22 5.06
N ILE A 243 -6.08 12.10 4.13
CA ILE A 243 -5.64 11.75 2.78
C ILE A 243 -4.23 12.28 2.56
N VAL A 244 -3.40 11.45 1.94
CA VAL A 244 -2.12 11.85 1.36
C VAL A 244 -2.16 11.57 -0.14
N PHE A 245 -1.54 12.42 -0.92
CA PHE A 245 -1.54 12.29 -2.37
C PHE A 245 -0.33 12.99 -2.98
N ALA A 246 0.05 12.59 -4.19
CA ALA A 246 1.07 13.28 -4.94
C ALA A 246 0.47 14.43 -5.74
N SER A 247 1.16 15.59 -5.75
CA SER A 247 0.86 16.67 -6.67
C SER A 247 2.14 17.24 -7.26
N CYS A 248 2.11 17.50 -8.57
CA CYS A 248 3.30 17.84 -9.33
C CYS A 248 3.29 19.31 -9.76
N ASN A 249 4.49 19.91 -9.77
CA ASN A 249 4.72 21.29 -10.27
C ASN A 249 3.96 22.39 -9.51
N ARG A 250 3.57 22.18 -8.25
CA ARG A 250 2.97 23.22 -7.42
C ARG A 250 4.01 24.26 -7.00
N ALA A 251 3.58 25.51 -6.85
CA ALA A 251 4.47 26.61 -6.50
C ALA A 251 5.06 26.51 -5.08
N ASP A 252 4.40 25.79 -4.18
CA ASP A 252 4.82 25.50 -2.81
C ASP A 252 5.59 24.16 -2.69
N GLY A 253 5.92 23.52 -3.84
CA GLY A 253 6.64 22.26 -3.90
C GLY A 253 8.12 22.37 -3.54
N VAL A 254 8.67 21.25 -3.07
CA VAL A 254 10.11 21.05 -2.80
C VAL A 254 10.80 20.48 -4.04
N GLY A 255 10.13 19.56 -4.73
CA GLY A 255 10.59 18.82 -5.90
C GLY A 255 9.72 18.98 -7.15
N SER A 256 9.85 18.03 -8.07
CA SER A 256 9.04 17.98 -9.30
C SER A 256 7.63 17.46 -9.02
N CYS A 257 7.51 16.50 -8.14
CA CYS A 257 6.27 16.01 -7.53
C CYS A 257 6.52 15.84 -6.04
N ASP A 258 5.56 16.24 -5.23
CA ASP A 258 5.63 16.19 -3.78
C ASP A 258 4.38 15.52 -3.20
N ILE A 259 4.53 14.98 -1.99
CA ILE A 259 3.42 14.44 -1.22
C ILE A 259 2.79 15.57 -0.39
N TYR A 260 1.48 15.67 -0.50
CA TYR A 260 0.60 16.58 0.24
C TYR A 260 -0.30 15.80 1.19
N ILE A 261 -0.75 16.46 2.25
CA ILE A 261 -1.67 15.89 3.23
C ILE A 261 -2.85 16.82 3.45
N SER A 262 -4.06 16.26 3.58
CA SER A 262 -5.27 16.99 3.97
C SER A 262 -6.08 16.20 4.99
N TYR A 263 -6.80 16.90 5.83
CA TYR A 263 -7.60 16.33 6.91
C TYR A 263 -9.07 16.65 6.71
N LYS A 264 -9.94 15.67 6.98
CA LYS A 264 -11.38 15.81 6.90
C LYS A 264 -11.97 16.09 8.28
N GLU A 265 -12.82 17.11 8.37
CA GLU A 265 -13.61 17.42 9.56
C GLU A 265 -15.08 17.58 9.15
N GLY A 266 -15.95 16.73 9.67
CA GLY A 266 -17.30 16.57 9.13
C GLY A 266 -17.25 16.04 7.70
N GLU A 267 -17.78 16.81 6.74
CA GLU A 267 -17.72 16.46 5.31
C GLU A 267 -16.67 17.28 4.52
N GLU A 268 -16.02 18.25 5.15
CA GLU A 268 -15.09 19.18 4.50
C GLU A 268 -13.64 18.74 4.64
N TRP A 269 -12.85 18.94 3.57
CA TRP A 269 -11.41 18.74 3.55
C TRP A 269 -10.67 20.05 3.81
N SER A 270 -9.64 20.00 4.63
CA SER A 270 -8.72 21.12 4.82
C SER A 270 -7.98 21.46 3.53
N VAL A 271 -7.46 22.68 3.43
CA VAL A 271 -6.48 23.03 2.38
C VAL A 271 -5.29 22.08 2.52
N PRO A 272 -4.85 21.43 1.42
CA PRO A 272 -3.71 20.53 1.47
C PRO A 272 -2.43 21.23 1.87
N GLU A 273 -1.65 20.59 2.73
CA GLU A 273 -0.34 21.05 3.18
C GLU A 273 0.76 20.21 2.52
N ASN A 274 1.82 20.86 1.97
CA ASN A 274 3.02 20.17 1.54
C ASN A 274 3.68 19.52 2.78
N MET A 275 4.03 18.23 2.71
CA MET A 275 4.62 17.55 3.87
C MET A 275 6.05 17.99 4.20
N GLY A 276 6.61 18.91 3.41
CA GLY A 276 7.87 19.60 3.65
C GLY A 276 9.11 18.71 3.51
N LYS A 277 10.27 19.33 3.69
CA LYS A 277 11.60 18.73 3.42
C LYS A 277 11.98 17.50 4.27
N LYS A 278 11.20 17.19 5.31
CA LYS A 278 11.41 15.94 6.07
C LYS A 278 10.88 14.72 5.31
N VAL A 279 9.83 14.92 4.52
CA VAL A 279 9.20 13.90 3.69
C VAL A 279 9.60 14.08 2.23
N ASN A 280 9.40 15.26 1.65
CA ASN A 280 9.69 15.57 0.25
C ASN A 280 11.16 15.96 0.01
N ALA A 281 11.66 15.67 -1.19
CA ALA A 281 13.03 15.96 -1.65
C ALA A 281 13.01 16.72 -2.98
N ALA A 282 14.17 17.04 -3.53
CA ALA A 282 14.29 17.83 -4.77
C ALA A 282 13.88 17.08 -6.06
N GLY A 283 13.61 15.79 -6.00
CA GLY A 283 13.23 14.94 -7.13
C GLY A 283 11.73 14.70 -7.21
N TRP A 284 11.41 13.48 -7.56
CA TRP A 284 10.05 12.95 -7.61
C TRP A 284 9.78 12.14 -6.33
N ASP A 285 8.80 12.59 -5.55
CA ASP A 285 8.25 11.88 -4.40
C ASP A 285 6.78 11.63 -4.66
N SER A 286 6.34 10.38 -4.70
CA SER A 286 4.98 10.01 -5.14
C SER A 286 4.55 8.65 -4.61
N GLU A 287 3.35 8.23 -5.03
CA GLU A 287 2.75 6.94 -4.73
C GLU A 287 2.72 6.62 -3.23
N PRO A 288 2.21 7.58 -2.43
CA PRO A 288 2.15 7.40 -0.99
C PRO A 288 1.21 6.28 -0.59
N SER A 289 1.57 5.55 0.45
CA SER A 289 0.73 4.58 1.14
C SER A 289 0.71 4.86 2.63
N LEU A 290 -0.44 5.26 3.13
CA LEU A 290 -0.65 5.63 4.52
C LEU A 290 -1.11 4.42 5.33
N SER A 291 -0.53 4.22 6.52
CA SER A 291 -1.04 3.21 7.46
C SER A 291 -2.49 3.50 7.85
N ALA A 292 -3.20 2.46 8.25
CA ALA A 292 -4.63 2.53 8.61
C ALA A 292 -4.94 3.60 9.67
N ASP A 293 -4.03 3.85 10.60
CA ASP A 293 -4.13 4.86 11.66
C ASP A 293 -3.64 6.26 11.23
N GLY A 294 -3.15 6.40 10.00
CA GLY A 294 -2.64 7.68 9.49
C GLY A 294 -1.32 8.15 10.12
N LYS A 295 -0.49 7.24 10.67
CA LYS A 295 0.74 7.60 11.40
C LYS A 295 2.04 7.15 10.75
N VAL A 296 1.99 6.23 9.80
CA VAL A 296 3.14 5.75 9.05
C VAL A 296 2.87 5.98 7.56
N LEU A 297 3.80 6.64 6.89
CA LEU A 297 3.73 6.94 5.47
C LEU A 297 4.86 6.20 4.76
N TYR A 298 4.51 5.34 3.83
CA TYR A 298 5.41 4.76 2.84
C TYR A 298 5.26 5.50 1.52
N PHE A 299 6.31 5.63 0.74
CA PHE A 299 6.25 6.30 -0.56
C PHE A 299 7.48 6.01 -1.40
N SER A 300 7.38 6.22 -2.71
CA SER A 300 8.49 6.06 -3.66
C SER A 300 9.17 7.42 -3.89
N SER A 301 10.51 7.40 -3.98
CA SER A 301 11.32 8.63 -4.11
C SER A 301 12.56 8.44 -4.98
N GLU A 302 12.83 9.43 -5.86
CA GLU A 302 14.08 9.54 -6.67
C GLU A 302 15.21 10.27 -5.93
N ARG A 303 15.14 10.44 -4.61
CA ARG A 303 16.15 11.17 -3.85
C ARG A 303 17.52 10.50 -3.91
N SER A 304 18.57 11.29 -3.93
CA SER A 304 19.94 10.79 -3.90
C SER A 304 20.27 10.03 -2.60
N GLY A 305 21.15 9.05 -2.70
CA GLY A 305 21.61 8.25 -1.54
C GLY A 305 20.74 7.00 -1.27
N GLY A 306 19.86 6.64 -2.20
CA GLY A 306 19.15 5.36 -2.23
C GLY A 306 20.00 4.22 -2.83
N TYR A 307 19.36 3.08 -3.04
CA TYR A 307 19.96 1.90 -3.68
C TYR A 307 19.79 1.93 -5.19
N GLY A 308 18.62 2.39 -5.67
CA GLY A 308 18.24 2.42 -7.07
C GLY A 308 17.88 3.82 -7.56
N ARG A 309 17.02 3.84 -8.57
CA ARG A 309 16.53 5.10 -9.12
C ARG A 309 15.33 5.63 -8.33
N GLU A 310 14.33 4.79 -8.11
CA GLU A 310 13.23 5.04 -7.18
C GLU A 310 13.27 3.97 -6.11
N ASP A 311 13.34 4.39 -4.86
CA ASP A 311 13.32 3.54 -3.67
C ASP A 311 12.09 3.82 -2.81
N ILE A 312 11.66 2.83 -2.03
CA ILE A 312 10.61 3.01 -1.02
C ILE A 312 11.22 3.57 0.26
N TYR A 313 10.64 4.66 0.73
CA TYR A 313 10.95 5.33 1.99
C TYR A 313 9.78 5.25 2.97
N VAL A 314 10.07 5.43 4.25
CA VAL A 314 9.09 5.48 5.34
C VAL A 314 9.30 6.71 6.21
N SER A 315 8.20 7.37 6.58
CA SER A 315 8.17 8.45 7.57
C SER A 315 7.14 8.17 8.65
N TYR A 316 7.43 8.59 9.88
CA TYR A 316 6.57 8.35 11.04
C TYR A 316 6.06 9.68 11.60
N LYS A 317 4.76 9.77 11.86
CA LYS A 317 4.15 10.92 12.55
C LYS A 317 4.52 10.88 14.03
N GLN A 318 5.08 11.97 14.52
CA GLN A 318 5.51 12.13 15.90
C GLN A 318 4.33 12.49 16.82
N GLU A 319 4.48 12.36 18.12
CA GLU A 319 3.43 12.69 19.10
C GLU A 319 3.02 14.17 19.08
N ASN A 320 3.94 15.06 18.70
CA ASN A 320 3.65 16.47 18.50
C ASN A 320 2.91 16.79 17.20
N GLY A 321 2.51 15.77 16.44
CA GLY A 321 1.78 15.90 15.16
C GLY A 321 2.66 16.13 13.93
N THR A 322 3.97 16.39 14.07
CA THR A 322 4.88 16.59 12.93
C THR A 322 5.34 15.26 12.34
N TRP A 323 5.70 15.25 11.05
CA TRP A 323 6.31 14.11 10.41
C TRP A 323 7.82 14.06 10.65
N GLY A 324 8.34 12.86 10.85
CA GLY A 324 9.78 12.61 10.98
C GLY A 324 10.49 12.64 9.63
N VAL A 325 11.82 12.64 9.67
CA VAL A 325 12.65 12.53 8.45
C VAL A 325 12.43 11.17 7.81
N ALA A 326 12.19 11.16 6.50
CA ALA A 326 12.01 9.95 5.72
C ALA A 326 13.27 9.06 5.76
N LYS A 327 13.08 7.76 5.95
CA LYS A 327 14.14 6.76 5.99
C LYS A 327 13.95 5.76 4.87
N ASN A 328 15.03 5.41 4.18
CA ASN A 328 15.04 4.33 3.20
C ASN A 328 14.72 2.99 3.87
N LEU A 329 13.88 2.14 3.26
CA LEU A 329 13.53 0.83 3.82
C LEU A 329 14.67 -0.20 3.79
N GLY A 330 15.79 0.13 3.16
CA GLY A 330 16.97 -0.72 3.11
C GLY A 330 16.95 -1.81 2.04
N PRO A 331 18.06 -2.57 1.93
CA PRO A 331 18.32 -3.45 0.78
C PRO A 331 17.48 -4.73 0.75
N VAL A 332 16.69 -5.01 1.78
CA VAL A 332 15.73 -6.12 1.75
C VAL A 332 14.58 -5.77 0.81
N ILE A 333 14.11 -4.52 0.84
CA ILE A 333 13.01 -4.03 0.00
C ILE A 333 13.56 -3.38 -1.27
N ASN A 334 14.49 -2.43 -1.14
CA ASN A 334 15.02 -1.65 -2.26
C ASN A 334 16.19 -2.37 -2.94
N THR A 335 16.31 -2.17 -4.26
CA THR A 335 17.34 -2.79 -5.11
C THR A 335 18.06 -1.70 -5.93
N GLU A 336 19.00 -2.09 -6.81
CA GLU A 336 19.59 -1.19 -7.79
C GLU A 336 18.61 -0.75 -8.89
N GLY A 337 17.43 -1.32 -8.93
CA GLY A 337 16.36 -1.02 -9.88
C GLY A 337 15.46 0.11 -9.44
N ARG A 338 14.18 -0.16 -9.53
CA ARG A 338 13.10 0.77 -9.19
C ARG A 338 12.06 0.04 -8.33
N GLU A 339 11.76 0.59 -7.19
CA GLU A 339 10.68 0.13 -6.31
C GLU A 339 9.60 1.22 -6.23
N VAL A 340 8.39 0.87 -6.67
CA VAL A 340 7.27 1.81 -6.85
C VAL A 340 5.95 1.24 -6.33
N SER A 341 4.91 2.07 -6.27
CA SER A 341 3.52 1.69 -5.98
C SER A 341 3.40 0.89 -4.69
N SER A 342 4.06 1.36 -3.62
CA SER A 342 3.98 0.72 -2.31
C SER A 342 2.57 0.79 -1.74
N PHE A 343 2.08 -0.33 -1.16
CA PHE A 343 0.82 -0.42 -0.43
C PHE A 343 1.02 -1.17 0.88
N ILE A 344 0.82 -0.48 2.00
CA ILE A 344 0.80 -1.10 3.34
C ILE A 344 -0.61 -1.57 3.67
N HIS A 345 -0.77 -2.87 3.93
CA HIS A 345 -2.06 -3.42 4.35
C HIS A 345 -2.53 -2.82 5.68
N ALA A 346 -3.85 -2.78 5.91
CA ALA A 346 -4.47 -2.20 7.09
C ALA A 346 -3.94 -2.77 8.43
N SER A 347 -3.47 -4.02 8.44
CA SER A 347 -2.82 -4.64 9.61
C SER A 347 -1.45 -4.03 9.97
N GLY A 348 -0.84 -3.28 9.05
CA GLY A 348 0.53 -2.76 9.20
C GLY A 348 1.63 -3.82 9.11
N SER A 349 1.29 -5.08 8.83
CA SER A 349 2.21 -6.22 8.87
C SER A 349 2.58 -6.80 7.50
N THR A 350 2.01 -6.30 6.41
CA THR A 350 2.30 -6.75 5.05
C THR A 350 2.41 -5.55 4.12
N LEU A 351 3.52 -5.47 3.40
CA LEU A 351 3.82 -4.46 2.39
C LEU A 351 3.79 -5.12 1.01
N TYR A 352 3.04 -4.54 0.07
CA TYR A 352 3.08 -4.84 -1.35
C TYR A 352 3.77 -3.70 -2.06
N PHE A 353 4.49 -4.00 -3.12
CA PHE A 353 5.14 -3.00 -3.96
C PHE A 353 5.50 -3.62 -5.31
N SER A 354 5.80 -2.79 -6.29
CA SER A 354 6.25 -3.25 -7.60
C SER A 354 7.73 -2.94 -7.82
N THR A 355 8.45 -3.87 -8.42
CA THR A 355 9.87 -3.69 -8.74
C THR A 355 10.22 -4.29 -10.10
N ASN A 356 11.24 -3.71 -10.76
CA ASN A 356 11.75 -4.18 -12.05
C ASN A 356 13.16 -4.82 -11.97
N ASN A 357 13.65 -5.08 -10.77
CA ASN A 357 15.01 -5.63 -10.58
C ASN A 357 15.04 -6.89 -9.70
N ARG A 358 13.94 -7.65 -9.70
CA ARG A 358 13.86 -8.99 -9.10
C ARG A 358 13.33 -9.96 -10.14
N PRO A 359 13.59 -11.29 -9.99
CA PRO A 359 13.01 -12.27 -10.91
C PRO A 359 11.49 -12.15 -10.99
N GLY A 360 10.98 -11.93 -12.18
CA GLY A 360 9.58 -11.63 -12.43
C GLY A 360 9.15 -11.98 -13.84
N MET A 361 8.02 -11.45 -14.28
CA MET A 361 7.44 -11.76 -15.57
C MET A 361 7.50 -10.58 -16.57
N GLY A 362 7.48 -9.34 -16.07
CA GLY A 362 7.38 -8.14 -16.89
C GLY A 362 8.44 -7.10 -16.61
N GLU A 363 8.05 -5.84 -16.84
CA GLU A 363 8.87 -4.69 -16.50
C GLU A 363 8.77 -4.37 -15.02
N PHE A 364 7.53 -4.28 -14.50
CA PHE A 364 7.25 -4.17 -13.07
C PHE A 364 6.37 -5.33 -12.65
N ASP A 365 6.77 -6.02 -11.62
CA ASP A 365 6.02 -7.09 -11.00
C ASP A 365 5.69 -6.74 -9.55
N ILE A 366 4.51 -7.17 -9.08
CA ILE A 366 4.08 -7.00 -7.70
C ILE A 366 4.77 -8.04 -6.83
N PHE A 367 5.33 -7.54 -5.71
CA PHE A 367 5.93 -8.35 -4.66
C PHE A 367 5.23 -8.09 -3.32
N ARG A 368 5.31 -9.07 -2.45
CA ARG A 368 4.81 -9.02 -1.08
C ARG A 368 5.96 -9.27 -0.11
N SER A 369 6.02 -8.47 0.96
CA SER A 369 6.90 -8.69 2.11
C SER A 369 6.11 -8.57 3.41
N ASP A 370 6.36 -9.47 4.36
CA ASP A 370 5.73 -9.44 5.66
C ASP A 370 6.69 -8.88 6.72
N LEU A 371 6.14 -8.12 7.65
CA LEU A 371 6.92 -7.62 8.79
C LEU A 371 7.19 -8.77 9.76
N GLY A 372 8.48 -9.07 9.98
CA GLY A 372 8.94 -9.92 11.07
C GLY A 372 9.03 -9.15 12.39
N ASP A 373 9.76 -9.69 13.35
CA ASP A 373 9.89 -9.07 14.68
C ASP A 373 10.59 -7.69 14.63
N THR A 374 11.58 -7.53 13.75
CA THR A 374 12.39 -6.31 13.66
C THR A 374 12.60 -5.77 12.24
N SER A 375 12.28 -6.54 11.21
CA SER A 375 12.56 -6.19 9.82
C SER A 375 11.57 -6.84 8.85
N TRP A 376 11.52 -6.33 7.63
CA TRP A 376 10.78 -6.93 6.52
C TRP A 376 11.43 -8.25 6.09
N THR A 377 10.61 -9.23 5.71
CA THR A 377 11.08 -10.48 5.11
C THR A 377 11.54 -10.26 3.67
N THR A 378 12.31 -11.20 3.12
CA THR A 378 12.63 -11.20 1.69
C THR A 378 11.35 -11.17 0.87
N PRO A 379 11.19 -10.20 -0.05
CA PRO A 379 9.98 -10.09 -0.87
C PRO A 379 9.76 -11.30 -1.76
N VAL A 380 8.50 -11.70 -1.90
CA VAL A 380 8.06 -12.83 -2.72
C VAL A 380 7.22 -12.29 -3.88
N ASN A 381 7.52 -12.74 -5.11
CA ASN A 381 6.70 -12.45 -6.29
C ASN A 381 5.32 -13.10 -6.13
N VAL A 382 4.25 -12.37 -6.41
CA VAL A 382 2.87 -12.86 -6.20
C VAL A 382 2.38 -13.81 -7.29
N GLY A 383 3.16 -14.00 -8.35
CA GLY A 383 2.96 -15.05 -9.37
C GLY A 383 1.97 -14.72 -10.48
N TYR A 384 1.89 -15.64 -11.45
CA TYR A 384 1.01 -15.58 -12.61
C TYR A 384 -0.42 -16.04 -12.24
N PRO A 385 -1.52 -15.43 -12.75
CA PRO A 385 -1.56 -14.31 -13.70
C PRO A 385 -1.73 -12.92 -13.06
N ILE A 386 -1.40 -12.76 -11.78
CA ILE A 386 -1.41 -11.45 -11.12
C ILE A 386 -0.32 -10.59 -11.74
N ASN A 387 0.91 -11.13 -11.80
CA ASN A 387 2.00 -10.58 -12.58
C ASN A 387 1.99 -11.13 -14.00
N THR A 388 2.27 -10.27 -14.96
CA THR A 388 2.21 -10.54 -16.41
C THR A 388 3.46 -10.00 -17.12
N ALA A 389 3.46 -9.97 -18.45
CA ALA A 389 4.53 -9.35 -19.24
C ALA A 389 4.50 -7.80 -19.21
N ASP A 390 3.48 -7.23 -18.62
CA ASP A 390 3.29 -5.77 -18.57
C ASP A 390 3.82 -5.16 -17.27
N ASN A 391 3.46 -3.90 -17.04
CA ASN A 391 3.67 -3.21 -15.78
C ASN A 391 2.52 -3.53 -14.83
N ASP A 392 2.75 -4.42 -13.88
CA ASP A 392 1.79 -4.77 -12.85
C ASP A 392 2.09 -3.96 -11.59
N ALA A 393 1.14 -3.09 -11.22
CA ALA A 393 1.27 -2.14 -10.12
C ALA A 393 -0.09 -1.77 -9.53
N THR A 394 -0.11 -0.82 -8.58
CA THR A 394 -1.35 -0.20 -8.05
C THR A 394 -2.33 -1.16 -7.38
N LEU A 395 -1.83 -2.13 -6.64
CA LEU A 395 -2.62 -3.08 -5.88
C LEU A 395 -3.17 -2.47 -4.58
N PHE A 396 -4.42 -2.78 -4.25
CA PHE A 396 -5.04 -2.53 -2.94
C PHE A 396 -5.76 -3.79 -2.46
N ILE A 397 -5.58 -4.16 -1.18
CA ILE A 397 -6.24 -5.30 -0.51
C ILE A 397 -7.07 -4.76 0.66
N THR A 398 -8.34 -5.19 0.76
CA THR A 398 -9.22 -4.81 1.88
C THR A 398 -8.72 -5.37 3.21
N ALA A 399 -9.04 -4.67 4.29
CA ALA A 399 -8.57 -5.01 5.64
C ALA A 399 -8.83 -6.47 6.05
N ASP A 400 -9.95 -7.04 5.61
CA ASP A 400 -10.37 -8.42 5.89
C ASP A 400 -9.74 -9.49 4.98
N ASN A 401 -8.87 -9.11 4.04
CA ASN A 401 -8.29 -10.01 3.04
C ASN A 401 -9.32 -10.67 2.09
N GLU A 402 -10.51 -10.12 1.93
CA GLU A 402 -11.55 -10.72 1.08
C GLU A 402 -11.51 -10.19 -0.36
N LYS A 403 -11.40 -8.87 -0.51
CA LYS A 403 -11.41 -8.20 -1.81
C LYS A 403 -10.12 -7.45 -2.09
N GLY A 404 -9.74 -7.41 -3.34
CA GLY A 404 -8.65 -6.58 -3.82
C GLY A 404 -9.10 -5.72 -5.01
N TYR A 405 -8.40 -4.64 -5.23
CA TYR A 405 -8.61 -3.69 -6.33
C TYR A 405 -7.29 -3.38 -7.00
N TYR A 406 -7.29 -3.19 -8.29
CA TYR A 406 -6.09 -2.78 -9.04
C TYR A 406 -6.48 -2.11 -10.35
N SER A 407 -5.53 -1.46 -11.01
CA SER A 407 -5.73 -0.87 -12.33
C SER A 407 -4.97 -1.63 -13.40
N VAL A 408 -5.59 -1.78 -14.57
CA VAL A 408 -5.02 -2.45 -15.74
C VAL A 408 -5.12 -1.55 -16.94
N TYR A 409 -4.01 -1.37 -17.68
CA TYR A 409 -3.99 -0.69 -18.96
C TYR A 409 -4.53 -1.57 -20.08
N ASP A 410 -5.34 -0.98 -20.99
CA ASP A 410 -5.87 -1.70 -22.15
C ASP A 410 -4.75 -1.96 -23.16
N LYS A 411 -4.45 -3.23 -23.39
CA LYS A 411 -3.41 -3.68 -24.33
C LYS A 411 -3.78 -3.54 -25.80
N LYS A 412 -5.08 -3.38 -26.11
CA LYS A 412 -5.56 -3.37 -27.51
C LYS A 412 -5.22 -2.08 -28.25
N ASP A 413 -4.91 -1.02 -27.52
CA ASP A 413 -4.60 0.28 -28.10
C ASP A 413 -3.40 0.93 -27.40
N TYR A 414 -2.19 0.53 -27.80
CA TYR A 414 -0.93 1.12 -27.31
C TYR A 414 -0.84 2.64 -27.50
N ASN A 415 -1.61 3.22 -28.44
CA ASN A 415 -1.62 4.65 -28.67
C ASN A 415 -2.59 5.39 -27.74
N ASN A 416 -3.51 4.68 -27.12
CA ASN A 416 -4.57 5.26 -26.30
C ASN A 416 -4.52 4.83 -24.82
N MET A 417 -3.52 4.17 -24.33
CA MET A 417 -3.23 3.82 -22.91
C MET A 417 -4.37 4.04 -21.90
N ARG A 418 -5.58 3.56 -22.22
CA ARG A 418 -6.70 3.57 -21.29
C ARG A 418 -6.41 2.61 -20.14
N SER A 419 -6.81 2.98 -18.93
CA SER A 419 -6.77 2.04 -17.81
C SER A 419 -8.14 1.91 -17.15
N TYR A 420 -8.39 0.74 -16.60
CA TYR A 420 -9.64 0.40 -15.94
C TYR A 420 -9.37 -0.18 -14.56
N LEU A 421 -10.28 0.09 -13.63
CA LEU A 421 -10.27 -0.52 -12.31
C LEU A 421 -10.98 -1.87 -12.33
N TYR A 422 -10.40 -2.82 -11.64
CA TYR A 422 -10.93 -4.17 -11.43
C TYR A 422 -11.04 -4.46 -9.94
N GLU A 423 -11.98 -5.33 -9.60
CA GLU A 423 -12.12 -5.97 -8.29
C GLU A 423 -11.86 -7.47 -8.44
N PHE A 424 -11.30 -8.10 -7.42
CA PHE A 424 -11.08 -9.55 -7.36
C PHE A 424 -11.23 -10.10 -5.94
N ASP A 425 -11.53 -11.39 -5.83
CA ASP A 425 -11.42 -12.12 -4.58
C ASP A 425 -9.95 -12.41 -4.29
N VAL A 426 -9.49 -12.11 -3.07
CA VAL A 426 -8.07 -12.17 -2.72
C VAL A 426 -7.59 -13.62 -2.66
N PRO A 427 -6.70 -14.04 -3.58
CA PRO A 427 -6.10 -15.37 -3.53
C PRO A 427 -5.12 -15.48 -2.38
N GLU A 428 -4.81 -16.70 -1.93
CA GLU A 428 -4.00 -16.96 -0.74
C GLU A 428 -2.64 -16.26 -0.76
N VAL A 429 -1.98 -16.21 -1.92
CA VAL A 429 -0.67 -15.57 -2.10
C VAL A 429 -0.70 -14.06 -1.83
N LEU A 430 -1.86 -13.42 -2.04
CA LEU A 430 -2.08 -11.99 -1.77
C LEU A 430 -2.68 -11.70 -0.40
N LYS A 431 -3.04 -12.69 0.40
CA LYS A 431 -3.55 -12.41 1.75
C LYS A 431 -2.45 -11.85 2.62
N ALA A 432 -2.70 -10.72 3.28
CA ALA A 432 -1.80 -10.18 4.27
C ALA A 432 -1.62 -11.17 5.44
N LYS A 433 -0.47 -11.11 6.09
CA LYS A 433 -0.08 -11.97 7.23
C LYS A 433 -1.16 -12.03 8.31
N HIS A 434 -1.82 -10.90 8.58
CA HIS A 434 -2.93 -10.78 9.50
C HIS A 434 -4.07 -10.04 8.82
N LYS A 435 -5.27 -10.59 8.86
CA LYS A 435 -6.46 -9.84 8.48
C LYS A 435 -6.81 -8.83 9.57
N SER A 436 -7.56 -7.81 9.20
CA SER A 436 -8.00 -6.76 10.10
C SER A 436 -9.51 -6.55 10.00
N THR A 437 -10.10 -6.13 11.10
CA THR A 437 -11.44 -5.57 11.15
C THR A 437 -11.38 -4.16 11.75
N TYR A 438 -12.51 -3.58 12.13
CA TYR A 438 -12.52 -2.26 12.71
C TYR A 438 -13.52 -2.15 13.87
N ALA A 439 -13.19 -1.28 14.84
CA ALA A 439 -14.15 -0.75 15.79
C ALA A 439 -14.52 0.67 15.36
N LYS A 440 -15.80 0.95 15.16
CA LYS A 440 -16.30 2.29 14.85
C LYS A 440 -17.36 2.71 15.85
N GLY A 441 -17.48 4.01 16.08
CA GLY A 441 -18.49 4.56 16.98
C GLY A 441 -18.39 6.07 17.07
N LYS A 442 -19.07 6.60 18.06
CA LYS A 442 -19.06 8.05 18.37
C LYS A 442 -18.71 8.28 19.82
N VAL A 443 -18.06 9.41 20.09
CA VAL A 443 -17.83 9.88 21.46
C VAL A 443 -18.85 10.96 21.80
N PHE A 444 -19.47 10.81 22.97
CA PHE A 444 -20.49 11.72 23.48
C PHE A 444 -20.17 12.22 24.88
N ASP A 445 -20.65 13.40 25.21
CA ASP A 445 -20.85 13.84 26.57
C ASP A 445 -21.94 12.97 27.23
N ALA A 446 -21.64 12.35 28.36
CA ALA A 446 -22.56 11.42 29.01
C ALA A 446 -23.86 12.08 29.52
N ASP A 447 -23.80 13.35 29.89
CA ASP A 447 -24.94 14.10 30.42
C ASP A 447 -25.80 14.69 29.30
N THR A 448 -25.17 15.39 28.37
CA THR A 448 -25.87 16.17 27.31
C THR A 448 -26.15 15.38 26.04
N LYS A 449 -25.50 14.22 25.86
CA LYS A 449 -25.51 13.38 24.65
C LYS A 449 -24.97 14.09 23.39
N LYS A 450 -24.32 15.25 23.55
CA LYS A 450 -23.70 15.95 22.41
C LYS A 450 -22.42 15.24 21.97
N PRO A 451 -22.11 15.24 20.67
CA PRO A 451 -20.83 14.75 20.16
C PRO A 451 -19.63 15.44 20.82
N LEU A 452 -18.57 14.69 21.06
CA LEU A 452 -17.33 15.20 21.63
C LEU A 452 -16.13 14.88 20.76
N LYS A 453 -15.24 15.88 20.55
CA LYS A 453 -13.86 15.65 20.14
C LYS A 453 -13.07 15.17 21.35
N ALA A 454 -12.56 13.93 21.31
CA ALA A 454 -11.80 13.29 22.37
C ALA A 454 -10.64 12.47 21.77
N ASP A 455 -9.58 12.30 22.55
CA ASP A 455 -8.46 11.42 22.19
C ASP A 455 -8.84 9.96 22.44
N ILE A 456 -8.56 9.11 21.47
CA ILE A 456 -8.86 7.68 21.51
C ILE A 456 -7.57 6.92 21.22
N GLU A 457 -7.24 5.95 22.05
CA GLU A 457 -6.01 5.17 21.93
C GLU A 457 -6.33 3.69 22.04
N LEU A 458 -5.70 2.88 21.19
CA LEU A 458 -5.80 1.43 21.16
C LEU A 458 -4.49 0.83 21.68
N TYR A 459 -4.60 -0.06 22.66
CA TYR A 459 -3.48 -0.77 23.26
C TYR A 459 -3.59 -2.28 23.07
N ASN A 460 -2.47 -2.93 22.81
CA ASN A 460 -2.35 -4.38 22.94
C ASN A 460 -2.21 -4.72 24.44
N LEU A 461 -3.14 -5.53 24.97
CA LEU A 461 -3.15 -5.89 26.39
C LEU A 461 -1.97 -6.76 26.80
N ALA A 462 -1.43 -7.59 25.90
CA ALA A 462 -0.33 -8.49 26.22
C ALA A 462 1.00 -7.75 26.39
N THR A 463 1.22 -6.68 25.59
CA THR A 463 2.51 -5.94 25.56
C THR A 463 2.43 -4.57 26.21
N ALA A 464 1.20 -4.10 26.54
CA ALA A 464 0.91 -2.72 26.95
C ALA A 464 1.36 -1.65 25.92
N ALA A 465 1.67 -2.04 24.70
CA ALA A 465 2.07 -1.13 23.64
C ALA A 465 0.86 -0.40 23.06
N ARG A 466 0.99 0.92 22.84
CA ARG A 466 -0.01 1.69 22.11
C ARG A 466 0.12 1.37 20.62
N MET A 467 -0.93 0.76 20.06
CA MET A 467 -1.00 0.33 18.66
C MET A 467 -1.45 1.46 17.75
N GLN A 468 -2.47 2.21 18.16
CA GLN A 468 -3.08 3.29 17.39
C GLN A 468 -3.54 4.42 18.30
N TRP A 469 -3.68 5.61 17.75
CA TRP A 469 -4.32 6.74 18.40
C TRP A 469 -4.96 7.66 17.35
N CYS A 470 -6.13 8.18 17.66
CA CYS A 470 -6.86 9.13 16.81
C CYS A 470 -7.65 10.12 17.69
N THR A 471 -8.24 11.11 17.06
CA THR A 471 -9.24 11.98 17.71
C THR A 471 -10.60 11.75 17.06
N SER A 472 -11.67 11.71 17.86
CA SER A 472 -13.01 11.68 17.32
C SER A 472 -13.34 13.01 16.63
N ASP A 473 -14.22 12.95 15.65
CA ASP A 473 -14.68 14.09 14.87
C ASP A 473 -15.34 15.15 15.75
N SER A 474 -15.00 16.44 15.55
CA SER A 474 -15.51 17.54 16.38
C SER A 474 -16.99 17.83 16.15
N ILE A 475 -17.53 17.48 14.98
CA ILE A 475 -18.90 17.77 14.56
C ILE A 475 -19.85 16.64 14.94
N ASN A 476 -19.46 15.38 14.60
CA ASN A 476 -20.34 14.23 14.76
C ASN A 476 -19.86 13.21 15.78
N GLY A 477 -18.68 13.41 16.40
CA GLY A 477 -18.08 12.51 17.39
C GLY A 477 -17.47 11.22 16.83
N GLY A 478 -17.57 10.98 15.51
CA GLY A 478 -17.24 9.72 14.88
C GLY A 478 -15.75 9.35 14.93
N TYR A 479 -15.43 8.07 15.03
CA TYR A 479 -14.07 7.52 14.97
C TYR A 479 -14.07 6.10 14.41
N ILE A 480 -12.90 5.65 13.90
CA ILE A 480 -12.63 4.25 13.53
C ILE A 480 -11.24 3.88 14.06
N LEU A 481 -11.14 2.66 14.59
CA LEU A 481 -9.88 1.99 14.96
C LEU A 481 -9.78 0.70 14.16
N VAL A 482 -8.61 0.38 13.63
CA VAL A 482 -8.36 -0.90 12.96
C VAL A 482 -7.86 -1.92 13.99
N LEU A 483 -8.45 -3.09 13.98
CA LEU A 483 -8.16 -4.21 14.87
C LEU A 483 -7.58 -5.35 14.05
N SER A 484 -6.37 -5.82 14.37
CA SER A 484 -5.75 -7.00 13.75
C SER A 484 -6.12 -8.27 14.52
N GLU A 485 -6.25 -9.39 13.83
CA GLU A 485 -6.59 -10.67 14.46
C GLU A 485 -5.52 -11.15 15.44
N GLY A 486 -5.91 -12.03 16.36
CA GLY A 486 -4.99 -12.71 17.28
C GLY A 486 -4.56 -11.88 18.48
N MET A 487 -5.18 -10.73 18.75
CA MET A 487 -4.80 -9.81 19.82
C MET A 487 -5.98 -9.47 20.73
N ASP A 488 -5.68 -9.18 22.01
CA ASP A 488 -6.63 -8.59 22.94
C ASP A 488 -6.31 -7.10 23.10
N TYR A 489 -7.35 -6.28 23.12
CA TYR A 489 -7.25 -4.84 23.06
C TYR A 489 -7.87 -4.12 24.25
N ALA A 490 -7.28 -2.99 24.63
CA ALA A 490 -7.91 -1.95 25.44
C ALA A 490 -8.07 -0.67 24.59
N VAL A 491 -9.27 -0.10 24.58
CA VAL A 491 -9.54 1.24 24.03
C VAL A 491 -9.66 2.21 25.21
N HIS A 492 -8.88 3.28 25.17
CA HIS A 492 -8.98 4.39 26.10
C HIS A 492 -9.49 5.64 25.36
N ALA A 493 -10.52 6.27 25.90
CA ALA A 493 -11.00 7.55 25.42
C ALA A 493 -10.90 8.60 26.52
N GLY A 494 -10.38 9.78 26.20
CA GLY A 494 -10.17 10.84 27.18
C GLY A 494 -10.25 12.24 26.59
N LYS A 495 -10.64 13.20 27.45
CA LYS A 495 -10.70 14.62 27.14
C LYS A 495 -10.49 15.41 28.41
N LYS A 496 -9.79 16.57 28.32
CA LYS A 496 -9.66 17.50 29.45
C LYS A 496 -11.05 17.91 29.95
N GLY A 497 -11.26 17.83 31.28
CA GLY A 497 -12.55 18.16 31.91
C GLY A 497 -13.53 16.97 31.99
N TYR A 498 -13.14 15.79 31.51
CA TYR A 498 -13.95 14.57 31.55
C TYR A 498 -13.16 13.44 32.20
N LEU A 499 -13.86 12.51 32.88
CA LEU A 499 -13.28 11.22 33.25
C LEU A 499 -13.01 10.41 31.99
N PHE A 500 -11.89 9.69 31.96
CA PHE A 500 -11.60 8.80 30.83
C PHE A 500 -12.45 7.54 30.91
N GLU A 501 -12.67 6.92 29.77
CA GLU A 501 -13.34 5.61 29.66
C GLU A 501 -12.33 4.59 29.12
N SER A 502 -12.39 3.37 29.65
CA SER A 502 -11.52 2.26 29.28
C SER A 502 -12.37 1.04 28.96
N ILE A 503 -12.22 0.48 27.76
CA ILE A 503 -13.04 -0.61 27.24
C ILE A 503 -12.11 -1.72 26.75
N GLN A 504 -12.43 -2.97 27.07
CA GLN A 504 -11.62 -4.13 26.72
C GLN A 504 -12.35 -4.99 25.68
N PHE A 505 -11.58 -5.50 24.71
CA PHE A 505 -12.03 -6.46 23.72
C PHE A 505 -11.12 -7.66 23.68
N ASN A 506 -11.70 -8.86 23.58
CA ASN A 506 -10.95 -10.10 23.45
C ASN A 506 -11.17 -10.67 22.04
N TYR A 507 -10.15 -10.53 21.18
CA TYR A 507 -10.13 -11.10 19.84
C TYR A 507 -9.09 -12.21 19.65
N LYS A 508 -8.29 -12.51 20.68
CA LYS A 508 -7.27 -13.57 20.58
C LYS A 508 -7.86 -14.92 20.23
N ASN A 509 -9.05 -15.22 20.78
CA ASN A 509 -9.75 -16.50 20.62
C ASN A 509 -11.14 -16.32 19.99
N ALA A 510 -11.43 -15.18 19.37
CA ALA A 510 -12.74 -14.93 18.79
C ALA A 510 -12.98 -15.83 17.58
N LYS A 511 -14.08 -16.58 17.57
CA LYS A 511 -14.51 -17.41 16.43
C LYS A 511 -14.97 -16.56 15.24
N ALA A 512 -15.51 -15.38 15.51
CA ALA A 512 -15.91 -14.39 14.53
C ALA A 512 -15.07 -13.13 14.73
N PHE A 513 -14.49 -12.60 13.65
CA PHE A 513 -13.69 -11.41 13.63
C PHE A 513 -14.46 -10.29 12.91
N ASP A 514 -15.63 -9.96 13.46
CA ASP A 514 -16.58 -9.02 12.87
C ASP A 514 -16.31 -7.57 13.27
N PRO A 515 -16.73 -6.59 12.46
CA PRO A 515 -16.70 -5.19 12.82
C PRO A 515 -17.50 -4.90 14.10
N LEU A 516 -16.96 -4.04 14.97
CA LEU A 516 -17.55 -3.66 16.23
C LEU A 516 -18.12 -2.25 16.18
N THR A 517 -19.33 -2.05 16.68
CA THR A 517 -19.86 -0.71 16.95
C THR A 517 -19.70 -0.37 18.43
N LEU A 518 -19.02 0.74 18.72
CA LEU A 518 -18.65 1.14 20.06
C LEU A 518 -18.86 2.64 20.28
N ASP A 519 -19.98 3.02 20.85
CA ASP A 519 -20.21 4.39 21.29
C ASP A 519 -19.65 4.61 22.69
N ILE A 520 -18.96 5.70 22.90
CA ILE A 520 -18.27 6.05 24.15
C ILE A 520 -18.92 7.29 24.78
N TYR A 521 -19.24 7.21 26.06
CA TYR A 521 -19.89 8.29 26.81
C TYR A 521 -18.97 8.78 27.93
N LEU A 522 -18.30 9.93 27.71
CA LEU A 522 -17.40 10.52 28.70
C LEU A 522 -18.19 11.32 29.73
N LYS A 523 -17.92 11.06 31.01
CA LYS A 523 -18.58 11.75 32.12
C LYS A 523 -17.81 13.03 32.45
N PRO A 524 -18.48 14.21 32.52
CA PRO A 524 -17.84 15.42 33.02
C PRO A 524 -17.26 15.23 34.43
N ILE A 525 -16.12 15.87 34.71
CA ILE A 525 -15.53 15.89 36.04
C ILE A 525 -16.40 16.73 36.95
N LYS A 526 -17.12 16.07 37.85
CA LYS A 526 -17.91 16.69 38.93
C LYS A 526 -17.82 15.84 40.19
N LYS A 527 -18.00 16.46 41.34
CA LYS A 527 -17.98 15.75 42.64
C LYS A 527 -18.92 14.54 42.61
N GLY A 528 -18.41 13.40 43.02
CA GLY A 528 -19.13 12.14 43.03
C GLY A 528 -19.16 11.38 41.68
N ALA A 529 -18.65 11.94 40.61
CA ALA A 529 -18.52 11.21 39.35
C ALA A 529 -17.51 10.05 39.48
N THR A 530 -17.83 8.91 38.88
CA THR A 530 -17.02 7.68 38.96
C THR A 530 -16.74 7.13 37.56
N THR A 531 -15.56 6.53 37.39
CA THR A 531 -15.25 5.64 36.25
C THR A 531 -14.57 4.37 36.75
N LYS A 532 -14.82 3.26 36.07
CA LYS A 532 -14.21 1.97 36.38
C LYS A 532 -12.86 1.86 35.69
N LEU A 533 -11.85 1.31 36.41
CA LEU A 533 -10.58 0.89 35.84
C LEU A 533 -10.73 -0.56 35.34
N ASN A 534 -10.94 -0.75 34.05
CA ASN A 534 -11.28 -2.06 33.49
C ASN A 534 -10.08 -3.00 33.31
N ASN A 535 -8.87 -2.46 33.21
CA ASN A 535 -7.66 -3.21 32.88
C ASN A 535 -6.67 -3.24 34.05
N ILE A 536 -7.17 -3.40 35.26
CA ILE A 536 -6.35 -3.63 36.48
C ILE A 536 -6.42 -5.11 36.83
N TYR A 537 -5.28 -5.77 36.74
CA TYR A 537 -5.10 -7.18 37.03
C TYR A 537 -4.22 -7.37 38.28
N TYR A 538 -4.58 -8.36 39.08
CA TYR A 538 -3.81 -8.78 40.26
C TYR A 538 -3.42 -10.23 40.09
N GLU A 539 -2.34 -10.64 40.71
CA GLU A 539 -1.99 -12.03 40.87
C GLU A 539 -3.08 -12.77 41.66
N THR A 540 -3.21 -14.08 41.48
CA THR A 540 -4.24 -14.89 42.12
C THR A 540 -4.11 -14.80 43.65
N ASN A 541 -5.22 -14.50 44.31
CA ASN A 541 -5.29 -14.30 45.77
C ASN A 541 -4.32 -13.24 46.32
N SER A 542 -3.92 -12.29 45.50
CA SER A 542 -2.94 -11.24 45.82
C SER A 542 -3.53 -9.85 45.55
N TYR A 543 -2.80 -8.86 46.05
CA TYR A 543 -2.96 -7.45 45.69
C TYR A 543 -1.74 -6.92 44.93
N ALA A 544 -0.78 -7.78 44.56
CA ALA A 544 0.32 -7.41 43.67
C ALA A 544 -0.23 -7.14 42.26
N LEU A 545 0.19 -5.99 41.71
CA LEU A 545 -0.24 -5.58 40.39
C LEU A 545 0.47 -6.41 39.32
N ASP A 546 -0.32 -6.99 38.38
CA ASP A 546 0.20 -7.64 37.20
C ASP A 546 0.68 -6.59 36.18
N SER A 547 1.72 -6.88 35.41
CA SER A 547 2.32 -6.00 34.42
C SER A 547 1.31 -5.55 33.32
N ARG A 548 0.30 -6.34 33.02
CA ARG A 548 -0.80 -6.01 32.11
C ARG A 548 -1.59 -4.77 32.57
N SER A 549 -1.54 -4.41 33.86
CA SER A 549 -2.18 -3.20 34.39
C SER A 549 -1.46 -1.90 34.01
N THR A 550 -0.24 -1.98 33.51
CA THR A 550 0.63 -0.82 33.29
C THR A 550 0.00 0.23 32.34
N ALA A 551 -0.68 -0.20 31.27
CA ALA A 551 -1.33 0.71 30.34
C ALA A 551 -2.43 1.56 31.03
N GLU A 552 -3.30 0.91 31.79
CA GLU A 552 -4.38 1.57 32.56
C GLU A 552 -3.85 2.53 33.62
N LEU A 553 -2.82 2.11 34.36
CA LEU A 553 -2.20 2.93 35.38
C LEU A 553 -1.50 4.17 34.83
N ASN A 554 -0.84 4.03 33.68
CA ASN A 554 -0.24 5.17 32.96
C ASN A 554 -1.31 6.13 32.44
N LYS A 555 -2.48 5.63 32.04
CA LYS A 555 -3.63 6.48 31.65
C LYS A 555 -4.19 7.27 32.82
N LEU A 556 -4.35 6.64 33.97
CA LEU A 556 -4.77 7.34 35.18
C LEU A 556 -3.77 8.42 35.58
N LEU A 557 -2.47 8.14 35.48
CA LEU A 557 -1.42 9.14 35.72
C LEU A 557 -1.48 10.31 34.73
N ALA A 558 -1.66 10.04 33.44
CA ALA A 558 -1.83 11.06 32.40
C ALA A 558 -3.10 11.90 32.62
N PHE A 559 -4.19 11.25 32.99
CA PHE A 559 -5.45 11.93 33.38
C PHE A 559 -5.23 12.90 34.55
N MET A 560 -4.53 12.48 35.60
CA MET A 560 -4.22 13.35 36.75
C MET A 560 -3.32 14.54 36.39
N LYS A 561 -2.40 14.36 35.42
CA LYS A 561 -1.57 15.45 34.89
C LYS A 561 -2.39 16.43 34.08
N LEU A 562 -3.29 15.95 33.21
CA LEU A 562 -4.14 16.76 32.35
C LEU A 562 -5.17 17.57 33.14
N ASN A 563 -5.66 17.02 34.27
CA ASN A 563 -6.68 17.61 35.16
C ASN A 563 -6.08 17.93 36.53
N ALA A 564 -5.16 18.90 36.56
CA ALA A 564 -4.27 19.19 37.70
C ALA A 564 -4.97 19.55 39.01
N THR A 565 -6.22 20.02 38.97
CA THR A 565 -6.99 20.40 40.18
C THR A 565 -7.91 19.29 40.72
N THR A 566 -8.07 18.19 39.94
CA THR A 566 -8.99 17.10 40.32
C THR A 566 -8.41 16.25 41.42
N LYS A 567 -9.22 15.97 42.44
CA LYS A 567 -8.91 15.05 43.55
C LYS A 567 -9.66 13.75 43.37
N LEU A 568 -8.99 12.62 43.60
CA LEU A 568 -9.47 11.28 43.29
C LEU A 568 -9.38 10.34 44.48
N GLU A 569 -10.41 9.53 44.68
CA GLU A 569 -10.42 8.36 45.56
C GLU A 569 -10.36 7.09 44.69
N LEU A 570 -9.42 6.20 45.00
CA LEU A 570 -9.34 4.85 44.46
C LEU A 570 -10.22 3.94 45.34
N ALA A 571 -11.34 3.50 44.78
CA ALA A 571 -12.36 2.72 45.48
C ALA A 571 -12.26 1.23 45.09
N GLY A 572 -11.85 0.38 46.03
CA GLY A 572 -11.78 -1.07 45.78
C GLY A 572 -13.05 -1.80 46.22
N HIS A 573 -13.51 -2.74 45.40
CA HIS A 573 -14.72 -3.54 45.65
C HIS A 573 -14.47 -5.03 45.46
N THR A 574 -15.26 -5.88 46.13
CA THR A 574 -15.28 -7.34 45.96
C THR A 574 -16.68 -7.81 45.63
N ASP A 575 -16.81 -9.05 45.23
CA ASP A 575 -18.07 -9.77 45.26
C ASP A 575 -18.49 -10.15 46.68
N ASN A 576 -19.57 -10.92 46.84
CA ASN A 576 -20.10 -11.34 48.11
C ASN A 576 -19.49 -12.64 48.67
N VAL A 577 -18.52 -13.25 47.98
CA VAL A 577 -17.87 -14.50 48.43
C VAL A 577 -16.88 -14.19 49.56
N GLY A 578 -16.94 -14.95 50.65
CA GLY A 578 -16.09 -14.77 51.84
C GLY A 578 -16.70 -13.85 52.91
N ASN A 579 -15.95 -13.69 54.00
CA ASN A 579 -16.39 -12.86 55.10
C ASN A 579 -16.16 -11.34 54.82
N GLU A 580 -16.86 -10.50 55.56
CA GLU A 580 -16.86 -9.06 55.34
C GLU A 580 -15.52 -8.39 55.65
N ALA A 581 -14.86 -8.82 56.74
CA ALA A 581 -13.60 -8.25 57.17
C ALA A 581 -12.46 -8.53 56.16
N ASP A 582 -12.41 -9.75 55.60
CA ASP A 582 -11.43 -10.12 54.58
C ASP A 582 -11.69 -9.39 53.28
N ASN A 583 -12.95 -9.27 52.84
CA ASN A 583 -13.32 -8.50 51.65
C ASN A 583 -12.98 -7.03 51.80
N LEU A 584 -13.22 -6.42 52.95
CA LEU A 584 -12.86 -5.05 53.21
C LEU A 584 -11.32 -4.85 53.18
N LYS A 585 -10.58 -5.76 53.81
CA LYS A 585 -9.11 -5.75 53.79
C LYS A 585 -8.52 -5.96 52.39
N LEU A 586 -9.04 -6.96 51.64
CA LEU A 586 -8.57 -7.26 50.29
C LEU A 586 -8.80 -6.08 49.33
N SER A 587 -10.01 -5.51 49.35
CA SER A 587 -10.35 -4.37 48.50
C SER A 587 -9.52 -3.12 48.84
N GLY A 588 -9.27 -2.88 50.13
CA GLY A 588 -8.37 -1.81 50.61
C GLY A 588 -6.92 -1.99 50.16
N ASN A 589 -6.37 -3.21 50.27
CA ASN A 589 -5.01 -3.52 49.84
C ASN A 589 -4.86 -3.39 48.30
N ARG A 590 -5.85 -3.77 47.53
CA ARG A 590 -5.87 -3.59 46.06
C ARG A 590 -5.88 -2.12 45.68
N ALA A 591 -6.75 -1.32 46.28
CA ALA A 591 -6.78 0.13 46.06
C ALA A 591 -5.43 0.80 46.51
N LYS A 592 -4.85 0.35 47.63
CA LYS A 592 -3.54 0.80 48.11
C LYS A 592 -2.41 0.49 47.13
N ALA A 593 -2.38 -0.70 46.55
CA ALA A 593 -1.35 -1.08 45.57
C ALA A 593 -1.35 -0.14 44.34
N VAL A 594 -2.53 0.24 43.82
CA VAL A 594 -2.65 1.24 42.75
C VAL A 594 -2.21 2.63 43.26
N TYR A 595 -2.61 3.03 44.45
CA TYR A 595 -2.15 4.29 45.05
C TYR A 595 -0.64 4.35 45.12
N ASP A 596 -0.01 3.34 45.72
CA ASP A 596 1.46 3.28 45.90
C ASP A 596 2.18 3.32 44.53
N TYR A 597 1.66 2.62 43.52
CA TYR A 597 2.20 2.69 42.17
C TYR A 597 2.15 4.12 41.59
N LEU A 598 1.00 4.78 41.66
CA LEU A 598 0.83 6.14 41.12
C LEU A 598 1.74 7.15 41.83
N ILE A 599 1.88 7.05 43.18
CA ILE A 599 2.80 7.89 43.94
C ILE A 599 4.25 7.64 43.51
N SER A 600 4.65 6.38 43.34
CA SER A 600 6.00 6.02 42.88
C SER A 600 6.33 6.59 41.48
N LYS A 601 5.29 6.85 40.65
CA LYS A 601 5.39 7.45 39.33
C LYS A 601 5.18 8.96 39.33
N GLY A 602 5.16 9.60 40.53
CA GLY A 602 5.11 11.06 40.66
C GLY A 602 3.71 11.68 40.72
N ALA A 603 2.67 10.90 41.03
CA ALA A 603 1.36 11.48 41.31
C ALA A 603 1.39 12.28 42.62
N ASP A 604 0.68 13.40 42.67
CA ASP A 604 0.59 14.24 43.86
C ASP A 604 -0.29 13.56 44.92
N LYS A 605 0.33 13.16 46.03
CA LYS A 605 -0.32 12.51 47.17
C LYS A 605 -1.44 13.32 47.80
N THR A 606 -1.44 14.66 47.67
CA THR A 606 -2.48 15.53 48.24
C THR A 606 -3.78 15.47 47.45
N ARG A 607 -3.73 14.90 46.24
CA ARG A 607 -4.85 14.78 45.30
C ARG A 607 -5.37 13.34 45.19
N LEU A 608 -4.76 12.37 45.88
CA LEU A 608 -5.10 10.97 45.73
C LEU A 608 -5.33 10.34 47.10
N THR A 609 -6.44 9.62 47.24
CA THR A 609 -6.76 8.79 48.40
C THR A 609 -7.15 7.39 47.94
N PHE A 610 -7.22 6.44 48.89
CA PHE A 610 -7.69 5.09 48.60
C PHE A 610 -8.61 4.58 49.71
N LYS A 611 -9.59 3.75 49.33
CA LYS A 611 -10.53 3.13 50.27
C LYS A 611 -11.01 1.76 49.79
N GLY A 612 -11.08 0.79 50.67
CA GLY A 612 -11.79 -0.47 50.44
C GLY A 612 -13.25 -0.34 50.83
N TYR A 613 -14.12 -0.88 50.00
CA TYR A 613 -15.57 -0.95 50.25
C TYR A 613 -16.04 -2.39 50.42
N GLY A 614 -15.17 -3.40 50.22
CA GLY A 614 -15.54 -4.80 50.29
C GLY A 614 -16.75 -5.10 49.41
N LYS A 615 -17.71 -5.86 49.92
CA LYS A 615 -18.95 -6.26 49.24
C LYS A 615 -20.11 -5.28 49.43
N SER A 616 -19.91 -4.14 50.13
CA SER A 616 -20.98 -3.24 50.58
C SER A 616 -21.68 -2.44 49.44
N VAL A 617 -21.02 -2.30 48.28
CA VAL A 617 -21.49 -1.49 47.17
C VAL A 617 -21.51 -2.34 45.88
N PRO A 618 -22.42 -3.31 45.71
CA PRO A 618 -22.53 -4.09 44.47
C PRO A 618 -23.10 -3.25 43.33
N VAL A 619 -22.63 -3.50 42.12
CA VAL A 619 -23.15 -2.89 40.86
C VAL A 619 -23.85 -3.89 39.97
N ALA A 620 -23.81 -5.18 40.34
CA ALA A 620 -24.49 -6.27 39.62
C ALA A 620 -24.91 -7.37 40.59
N ASP A 621 -25.78 -8.28 40.12
CA ASP A 621 -26.27 -9.40 40.90
C ASP A 621 -25.14 -10.39 41.25
N ASN A 622 -24.91 -10.58 42.53
CA ASN A 622 -23.91 -11.52 43.06
C ASN A 622 -24.36 -13.01 42.88
N GLY A 623 -25.57 -13.29 42.51
CA GLY A 623 -26.06 -14.64 42.26
C GLY A 623 -25.44 -15.28 41.00
N THR A 624 -24.96 -14.47 40.04
CA THR A 624 -24.32 -14.95 38.81
C THR A 624 -22.83 -14.72 38.85
N GLU A 625 -22.03 -15.55 38.11
CA GLU A 625 -20.59 -15.33 38.02
C GLU A 625 -20.26 -14.03 37.28
N ASP A 626 -21.01 -13.70 36.22
CA ASP A 626 -20.86 -12.42 35.51
C ASP A 626 -21.12 -11.22 36.43
N GLY A 627 -22.10 -11.30 37.28
CA GLY A 627 -22.39 -10.24 38.25
C GLY A 627 -21.28 -10.12 39.32
N ARG A 628 -20.82 -11.26 39.85
CA ARG A 628 -19.65 -11.26 40.76
C ARG A 628 -18.42 -10.67 40.12
N ALA A 629 -18.13 -11.03 38.87
CA ALA A 629 -16.99 -10.46 38.11
C ALA A 629 -17.10 -8.93 37.95
N LYS A 630 -18.31 -8.40 37.71
CA LYS A 630 -18.55 -6.95 37.67
C LYS A 630 -18.36 -6.29 39.02
N ASN A 631 -18.68 -6.99 40.13
CA ASN A 631 -18.49 -6.48 41.46
C ASN A 631 -17.04 -6.48 41.93
N ARG A 632 -16.18 -7.40 41.47
CA ARG A 632 -14.72 -7.39 41.66
C ARG A 632 -14.08 -6.30 40.78
N ARG A 633 -14.09 -5.06 41.26
CA ARG A 633 -13.64 -3.90 40.50
C ARG A 633 -12.85 -2.88 41.32
N LEU A 634 -12.13 -2.03 40.61
CA LEU A 634 -11.57 -0.79 41.09
C LEU A 634 -12.20 0.39 40.37
N GLU A 635 -12.61 1.42 41.13
CA GLU A 635 -13.17 2.65 40.58
C GLU A 635 -12.31 3.85 40.94
N VAL A 636 -12.34 4.87 40.10
CA VAL A 636 -11.85 6.23 40.38
C VAL A 636 -13.07 7.11 40.66
N LYS A 637 -13.10 7.78 41.82
CA LYS A 637 -14.16 8.67 42.23
C LYS A 637 -13.63 10.08 42.44
N VAL A 638 -14.31 11.08 41.88
CA VAL A 638 -14.00 12.51 42.11
C VAL A 638 -14.58 12.96 43.44
N PHE A 639 -13.80 13.65 44.28
CA PHE A 639 -14.26 14.16 45.57
C PHE A 639 -13.91 15.62 45.86
#